data_a9f372be47680e93314cabb1b0efe0e5
#
_entry.id   a9f372be47680e93314cabb1b0efe0e5
#
_cell.length_a   1.000
_cell.length_b   1.000
_cell.length_c   1.000
_cell.angle_alpha   90.00
_cell.angle_beta   90.00
_cell.angle_gamma   90.00
#
_symmetry.space_group_name_H-M   'P 1'
#
loop_
_entity.id
_entity.type
_entity.pdbx_description
1 polymer ?
#
loop_
_entity_poly.entity_id
_entity_poly.type
_entity_poly.pdbx_seq_one_letter_code
_entity_poly.pdbx_strand_id
1 'polypeptide(L)'
;MSVSFSALTRFTIAGSEGRDPESLHSIQTIQPHGALISVREQDLEILQASTNARRMLGLDDALPGHRLGWLGEDLVERLRPHLDAPLNPVALALRCRLGASATEFDVLVHRPGSGLLVLELEPAGPSLELSGRVEEALQRIIAAPSVRALGEEVVATLKRLTGYDRVMLYRLDEAGHGEVFAEAREPALPAYLGQCYPEACVPRMARQPGRRPRVRLLVDVDSVPVPLQPMHPLGEPLDLSLCTLRSVSPLHIQILKMMDVRATLVVSLVVGGRLWGLIACHHRTPRFVHYEIRALCELLAETVATRIAALESFIQEQAEQAVRRLERGMIEAISCSGDWRSALVTDGDALLASLEASGAALFCDGELQTLGRVPEQGGLLRIRAWLDRQPRAAVIATSSLMREDPRFATLKETASGVLAVPLSSGCGEYLVWFRPERVRTLILGASPLLCADGAELNRAPALAGEQREVRGRAVPWNSGQTAIARLLGESVTDVLQQFRSVRLLIAQAQLAEAQARVRISDQPMLITDPEGRLVLATRSLERLFGAGRLESLDALPGLVSDPATVRAALAALRDDYQPWHAELEVCGADGRKTPVLLRADPVFSAPGRVLGFMFLFTDLTGIKAAEDARQRLHAGIAARQHRTSAPLCGGDGERYRELFAAIIGNARLAAEEVADGVDLERVPAVFEGFEHSVSHTTTLLERLLWYAAQRQDGEGRDEGDGTPGH
;
A
#
# COMPACT_ATOMS: atom_id res chain seq x y z
N MET A 1 -32.27 11.36 16.48
CA MET A 1 -31.20 11.73 17.43
C MET A 1 -29.89 11.30 16.84
N SER A 2 -29.12 12.24 16.29
CA SER A 2 -27.81 11.98 15.66
C SER A 2 -26.74 12.07 16.73
N VAL A 3 -26.22 10.92 17.16
CA VAL A 3 -25.05 10.87 18.04
C VAL A 3 -23.82 11.13 17.19
N SER A 4 -23.10 12.20 17.52
CA SER A 4 -21.84 12.59 16.86
C SER A 4 -20.79 11.50 17.01
N PHE A 5 -20.04 11.19 15.95
CA PHE A 5 -18.93 10.22 15.96
C PHE A 5 -17.77 10.65 16.89
N SER A 6 -17.67 11.93 17.21
CA SER A 6 -16.77 12.45 18.25
C SER A 6 -17.18 12.02 19.67
N ALA A 7 -18.43 11.61 19.89
CA ALA A 7 -18.88 11.05 21.16
C ALA A 7 -18.45 9.57 21.32
N LEU A 8 -18.22 8.84 20.24
CA LEU A 8 -17.70 7.46 20.28
C LEU A 8 -16.19 7.39 20.60
N THR A 9 -15.44 8.44 20.28
CA THR A 9 -14.01 8.56 20.63
C THR A 9 -13.79 9.03 22.08
N ARG A 10 -14.83 9.47 22.78
CA ARG A 10 -14.76 9.95 24.18
C ARG A 10 -15.31 8.98 25.23
N PHE A 11 -15.64 7.74 24.86
CA PHE A 11 -15.82 6.71 25.87
C PHE A 11 -14.47 6.17 26.32
N THR A 12 -13.71 7.04 26.98
CA THR A 12 -12.63 6.65 27.87
C THR A 12 -13.31 5.93 29.04
N ILE A 13 -12.92 4.70 29.28
CA ILE A 13 -13.33 3.90 30.42
C ILE A 13 -13.00 4.71 31.70
N ALA A 14 -14.00 5.36 32.27
CA ALA A 14 -13.89 5.94 33.61
C ALA A 14 -13.81 4.75 34.59
N GLY A 15 -12.61 4.40 35.03
CA GLY A 15 -12.44 3.41 36.08
C GLY A 15 -11.27 2.44 36.00
N SER A 16 -10.41 2.50 34.99
CA SER A 16 -9.17 1.73 35.01
C SER A 16 -7.98 2.61 34.65
N GLU A 17 -7.56 3.42 35.58
CA GLU A 17 -6.24 4.02 35.55
C GLU A 17 -5.17 2.91 35.50
N GLY A 18 -4.44 2.79 34.38
CA GLY A 18 -3.09 2.26 34.36
C GLY A 18 -2.88 0.78 34.09
N ARG A 19 -3.87 -0.03 33.67
CA ARG A 19 -3.58 -1.39 33.18
C ARG A 19 -4.22 -1.58 31.80
N ASP A 20 -3.36 -1.66 30.81
CA ASP A 20 -3.72 -2.11 29.45
C ASP A 20 -4.28 -3.54 29.58
N PRO A 21 -5.60 -3.80 29.36
CA PRO A 21 -6.17 -5.14 29.54
C PRO A 21 -5.64 -6.17 28.53
N GLU A 22 -4.85 -5.74 27.58
CA GLU A 22 -4.12 -6.56 26.62
C GLU A 22 -2.60 -6.50 26.81
N SER A 23 -2.10 -6.33 28.05
CA SER A 23 -0.65 -6.43 28.25
C SER A 23 -0.21 -7.86 27.90
N LEU A 24 0.44 -8.00 26.75
CA LEU A 24 0.88 -9.26 26.14
C LEU A 24 1.81 -10.08 27.03
N HIS A 25 2.53 -9.40 27.93
CA HIS A 25 3.44 -10.02 28.88
C HIS A 25 2.72 -10.75 30.04
N SER A 26 1.39 -10.57 30.19
CA SER A 26 0.64 -11.22 31.28
C SER A 26 0.03 -12.58 30.88
N ILE A 27 -0.03 -12.94 29.62
CA ILE A 27 -0.60 -14.20 29.16
C ILE A 27 0.46 -15.30 29.25
N GLN A 28 0.39 -16.11 30.30
CA GLN A 28 1.28 -17.27 30.56
C GLN A 28 0.58 -18.59 30.25
N THR A 29 -0.29 -18.61 29.26
CA THR A 29 -1.05 -19.79 28.86
C THR A 29 -0.96 -20.00 27.34
N ILE A 30 -1.07 -21.26 26.94
CA ILE A 30 -1.07 -21.67 25.54
C ILE A 30 -2.36 -22.42 25.19
N GLN A 31 -2.59 -22.61 23.91
CA GLN A 31 -3.67 -23.44 23.37
C GLN A 31 -3.32 -24.94 23.55
N PRO A 32 -4.31 -25.82 23.82
CA PRO A 32 -4.05 -27.20 24.19
C PRO A 32 -3.65 -28.13 23.03
N HIS A 33 -3.73 -27.68 21.77
CA HIS A 33 -3.37 -28.49 20.61
C HIS A 33 -1.87 -28.69 20.44
N GLY A 34 -1.05 -27.90 21.15
CA GLY A 34 0.41 -28.02 21.17
C GLY A 34 0.94 -27.99 22.60
N ALA A 35 2.25 -28.17 22.74
CA ALA A 35 2.99 -28.00 23.98
C ALA A 35 4.09 -26.96 23.82
N LEU A 36 4.43 -26.25 24.89
CA LEU A 36 5.50 -25.27 24.89
C LEU A 36 6.53 -25.59 25.95
N ILE A 37 7.79 -25.43 25.60
CA ILE A 37 8.94 -25.69 26.48
C ILE A 37 9.89 -24.48 26.35
N SER A 38 10.35 -23.95 27.48
CA SER A 38 11.46 -22.99 27.51
C SER A 38 12.75 -23.67 27.95
N VAL A 39 13.85 -23.34 27.29
CA VAL A 39 15.13 -24.02 27.45
C VAL A 39 16.25 -23.00 27.59
N ARG A 40 17.17 -23.22 28.54
CA ARG A 40 18.38 -22.41 28.65
C ARG A 40 19.33 -22.76 27.51
N GLU A 41 19.79 -21.79 26.76
CA GLU A 41 20.56 -22.00 25.54
C GLU A 41 21.95 -22.60 25.79
N GLN A 42 22.58 -22.29 26.93
CA GLN A 42 23.96 -22.75 27.24
C GLN A 42 24.10 -24.24 27.42
N ASP A 43 23.15 -24.88 28.10
CA ASP A 43 23.22 -26.28 28.51
C ASP A 43 22.01 -27.11 28.05
N LEU A 44 21.08 -26.45 27.36
CA LEU A 44 19.81 -27.01 26.88
C LEU A 44 18.98 -27.64 28.02
N GLU A 45 19.03 -27.07 29.21
CA GLU A 45 18.16 -27.44 30.34
C GLU A 45 16.76 -26.87 30.15
N ILE A 46 15.75 -27.69 30.37
CA ILE A 46 14.35 -27.32 30.33
C ILE A 46 14.02 -26.56 31.61
N LEU A 47 13.68 -25.28 31.48
CA LEU A 47 13.34 -24.41 32.60
C LEU A 47 11.85 -24.40 32.90
N GLN A 48 11.03 -24.50 31.87
CA GLN A 48 9.57 -24.38 31.99
C GLN A 48 8.91 -25.21 30.89
N ALA A 49 7.75 -25.79 31.20
CA ALA A 49 6.94 -26.52 30.22
C ALA A 49 5.44 -26.27 30.45
N SER A 50 4.65 -26.39 29.41
CA SER A 50 3.20 -26.39 29.52
C SER A 50 2.71 -27.66 30.23
N THR A 51 1.67 -27.55 31.05
CA THR A 51 1.17 -28.66 31.89
C THR A 51 0.71 -29.88 31.09
N ASN A 52 0.36 -29.71 29.82
CA ASN A 52 -0.01 -30.79 28.89
C ASN A 52 1.20 -31.45 28.19
N ALA A 53 2.40 -30.86 28.26
CA ALA A 53 3.58 -31.33 27.53
C ALA A 53 3.93 -32.78 27.90
N ARG A 54 3.90 -33.14 29.19
CA ARG A 54 4.14 -34.49 29.68
C ARG A 54 3.23 -35.51 29.00
N ARG A 55 1.92 -35.26 29.01
CA ARG A 55 0.93 -36.14 28.38
C ARG A 55 1.09 -36.22 26.88
N MET A 56 1.40 -35.08 26.22
CA MET A 56 1.55 -35.02 24.77
C MET A 56 2.77 -35.81 24.29
N LEU A 57 3.84 -35.81 25.07
CA LEU A 57 5.07 -36.56 24.78
C LEU A 57 5.04 -37.99 25.32
N GLY A 58 4.00 -38.38 26.04
CA GLY A 58 3.90 -39.73 26.63
C GLY A 58 4.95 -40.00 27.69
N LEU A 59 5.35 -38.97 28.45
CA LEU A 59 6.40 -39.09 29.48
C LEU A 59 5.79 -39.22 30.89
N ASP A 60 6.47 -39.95 31.76
CA ASP A 60 5.99 -40.15 33.15
C ASP A 60 6.50 -39.10 34.11
N ASP A 61 7.68 -38.51 33.86
CA ASP A 61 8.31 -37.51 34.70
C ASP A 61 8.02 -36.08 34.24
N ALA A 62 8.20 -35.11 35.15
CA ALA A 62 8.10 -33.68 34.85
C ALA A 62 9.29 -33.27 33.98
N LEU A 63 9.04 -32.38 32.98
CA LEU A 63 10.05 -31.94 32.04
C LEU A 63 11.09 -30.96 32.64
N PRO A 64 10.72 -29.97 33.47
CA PRO A 64 11.69 -29.01 34.01
C PRO A 64 12.81 -29.68 34.81
N GLY A 65 14.05 -29.23 34.59
CA GLY A 65 15.28 -29.80 35.17
C GLY A 65 15.95 -30.86 34.33
N HIS A 66 15.29 -31.42 33.34
CA HIS A 66 15.92 -32.35 32.39
C HIS A 66 16.59 -31.59 31.24
N ARG A 67 17.55 -32.21 30.56
CA ARG A 67 18.13 -31.66 29.34
C ARG A 67 17.24 -31.99 28.14
N LEU A 68 17.25 -31.12 27.13
CA LEU A 68 16.44 -31.26 25.94
C LEU A 68 16.61 -32.60 25.21
N GLY A 69 17.84 -33.19 25.22
CA GLY A 69 18.13 -34.51 24.64
C GLY A 69 17.31 -35.66 25.26
N TRP A 70 16.80 -35.47 26.49
CA TRP A 70 15.90 -36.45 27.11
C TRP A 70 14.55 -36.60 26.37
N LEU A 71 14.12 -35.58 25.64
CA LEU A 71 12.93 -35.64 24.80
C LEU A 71 13.18 -36.37 23.47
N GLY A 72 14.42 -36.40 23.00
CA GLY A 72 14.87 -37.01 21.76
C GLY A 72 16.18 -36.38 21.30
N GLU A 73 17.19 -37.19 21.05
CA GLU A 73 18.50 -36.74 20.53
C GLU A 73 18.38 -36.10 19.15
N ASP A 74 17.46 -36.57 18.28
CA ASP A 74 17.17 -36.01 16.96
C ASP A 74 16.88 -34.48 17.01
N LEU A 75 16.14 -34.02 18.02
CA LEU A 75 15.88 -32.60 18.21
C LEU A 75 17.16 -31.80 18.49
N VAL A 76 18.03 -32.31 19.35
CA VAL A 76 19.29 -31.64 19.71
C VAL A 76 20.25 -31.60 18.53
N GLU A 77 20.37 -32.69 17.80
CA GLU A 77 21.21 -32.75 16.61
C GLU A 77 20.79 -31.75 15.53
N ARG A 78 19.49 -31.65 15.28
CA ARG A 78 18.92 -30.71 14.31
C ARG A 78 18.95 -29.25 14.79
N LEU A 79 18.82 -29.00 16.09
CA LEU A 79 18.83 -27.66 16.67
C LEU A 79 20.24 -27.07 16.73
N ARG A 80 21.27 -27.91 17.04
CA ARG A 80 22.65 -27.47 17.30
C ARG A 80 23.25 -26.57 16.20
N PRO A 81 23.12 -26.88 14.90
CA PRO A 81 23.65 -26.00 13.83
C PRO A 81 23.06 -24.59 13.79
N HIS A 82 21.92 -24.40 14.43
CA HIS A 82 21.15 -23.14 14.37
C HIS A 82 21.26 -22.30 15.65
N LEU A 83 21.97 -22.78 16.69
CA LEU A 83 22.11 -22.03 17.95
C LEU A 83 22.83 -20.69 17.75
N ASP A 84 23.81 -20.62 16.84
CA ASP A 84 24.55 -19.41 16.52
C ASP A 84 23.84 -18.51 15.47
N ALA A 85 22.75 -19.00 14.87
CA ALA A 85 22.01 -18.27 13.85
C ALA A 85 20.94 -17.34 14.46
N PRO A 86 20.55 -16.24 13.79
CA PRO A 86 19.41 -15.45 14.21
C PRO A 86 18.12 -16.27 14.03
N LEU A 87 17.38 -16.49 15.15
CA LEU A 87 16.13 -17.24 15.18
C LEU A 87 14.87 -16.34 15.09
N ASN A 88 15.05 -15.06 14.88
CA ASN A 88 13.99 -14.07 14.76
C ASN A 88 14.21 -13.25 13.48
N PRO A 89 13.15 -12.67 12.88
CA PRO A 89 11.73 -12.70 13.26
C PRO A 89 10.98 -13.99 12.87
N VAL A 90 11.58 -14.86 12.05
CA VAL A 90 10.94 -16.10 11.59
C VAL A 90 11.42 -17.27 12.45
N ALA A 91 10.49 -18.06 12.98
CA ALA A 91 10.81 -19.24 13.76
C ALA A 91 11.58 -20.26 12.94
N LEU A 92 12.56 -20.91 13.57
CA LEU A 92 13.17 -22.13 13.01
C LEU A 92 12.17 -23.28 13.17
N ALA A 93 11.79 -23.91 12.07
CA ALA A 93 10.92 -25.07 12.09
C ALA A 93 11.71 -26.36 11.88
N LEU A 94 11.53 -27.30 12.78
CA LEU A 94 12.18 -28.62 12.73
C LEU A 94 11.09 -29.68 12.78
N ARG A 95 11.23 -30.75 12.01
CA ARG A 95 10.42 -31.95 12.16
C ARG A 95 11.24 -32.98 12.89
N CYS A 96 10.79 -33.39 14.08
CA CYS A 96 11.54 -34.27 14.97
C CYS A 96 10.65 -35.36 15.55
N ARG A 97 11.22 -36.50 15.88
CA ARG A 97 10.57 -37.57 16.64
C ARG A 97 10.87 -37.39 18.13
N LEU A 98 9.81 -37.19 18.92
CA LEU A 98 9.93 -36.84 20.34
C LEU A 98 9.08 -37.75 21.21
N GLY A 99 9.48 -37.82 22.48
CA GLY A 99 8.73 -38.52 23.54
C GLY A 99 8.90 -40.05 23.50
N ALA A 100 8.20 -40.71 24.41
CA ALA A 100 8.31 -42.15 24.62
C ALA A 100 7.90 -43.01 23.41
N SER A 101 6.98 -42.52 22.61
CA SER A 101 6.45 -43.17 21.42
C SER A 101 7.14 -42.74 20.13
N ALA A 102 8.19 -41.91 20.19
CA ALA A 102 8.88 -41.33 19.05
C ALA A 102 7.91 -40.72 18.03
N THR A 103 6.89 -40.03 18.51
CA THR A 103 5.87 -39.37 17.69
C THR A 103 6.48 -38.18 16.96
N GLU A 104 6.06 -37.94 15.71
CA GLU A 104 6.53 -36.81 14.91
C GLU A 104 5.86 -35.52 15.34
N PHE A 105 6.69 -34.50 15.58
CA PHE A 105 6.29 -33.14 15.93
C PHE A 105 6.93 -32.15 14.98
N ASP A 106 6.18 -31.12 14.66
CA ASP A 106 6.68 -29.87 14.10
C ASP A 106 7.09 -28.99 15.30
N VAL A 107 8.39 -28.66 15.39
CA VAL A 107 8.97 -27.89 16.49
C VAL A 107 9.35 -26.52 15.99
N LEU A 108 8.69 -25.48 16.50
CA LEU A 108 8.99 -24.09 16.19
C LEU A 108 9.89 -23.50 17.28
N VAL A 109 11.05 -23.00 16.90
CA VAL A 109 12.05 -22.48 17.83
C VAL A 109 12.18 -20.98 17.71
N HIS A 110 12.06 -20.28 18.83
CA HIS A 110 12.20 -18.83 18.95
C HIS A 110 13.25 -18.47 20.01
N ARG A 111 13.85 -17.28 19.86
CA ARG A 111 14.74 -16.70 20.87
C ARG A 111 14.11 -15.40 21.40
N PRO A 112 13.27 -15.43 22.47
CA PRO A 112 12.62 -14.22 23.00
C PRO A 112 13.61 -13.25 23.65
N GLY A 113 14.76 -13.73 24.13
CA GLY A 113 15.84 -12.96 24.73
C GLY A 113 17.14 -13.71 24.69
N SER A 114 18.24 -13.06 25.07
CA SER A 114 19.56 -13.69 25.10
C SER A 114 19.61 -14.85 26.12
N GLY A 115 20.08 -16.00 25.67
CA GLY A 115 20.30 -17.18 26.50
C GLY A 115 19.05 -18.02 26.78
N LEU A 116 17.92 -17.74 26.13
CA LEU A 116 16.68 -18.49 26.31
C LEU A 116 16.09 -18.88 24.94
N LEU A 117 15.72 -20.14 24.78
CA LEU A 117 14.99 -20.66 23.65
C LEU A 117 13.58 -21.06 24.08
N VAL A 118 12.61 -20.80 23.23
CA VAL A 118 11.24 -21.29 23.34
C VAL A 118 10.96 -22.23 22.19
N LEU A 119 10.50 -23.43 22.52
CA LEU A 119 10.13 -24.48 21.59
C LEU A 119 8.62 -24.71 21.67
N GLU A 120 7.94 -24.50 20.56
CA GLU A 120 6.54 -24.87 20.40
C GLU A 120 6.46 -26.22 19.68
N LEU A 121 5.81 -27.20 20.32
CA LEU A 121 5.69 -28.57 19.81
C LEU A 121 4.26 -28.78 19.35
N GLU A 122 4.07 -29.07 18.09
CA GLU A 122 2.77 -29.39 17.51
C GLU A 122 2.81 -30.76 16.83
N PRO A 123 1.72 -31.56 16.90
CA PRO A 123 1.67 -32.82 16.15
C PRO A 123 1.94 -32.59 14.66
N ALA A 124 2.87 -33.31 14.10
CA ALA A 124 3.22 -33.18 12.70
C ALA A 124 2.06 -33.60 11.78
N GLY A 125 1.86 -32.85 10.73
CA GLY A 125 0.88 -33.15 9.69
C GLY A 125 1.33 -34.24 8.72
N PRO A 126 0.39 -34.78 7.92
CA PRO A 126 0.76 -35.66 6.81
C PRO A 126 1.66 -34.90 5.82
N SER A 127 2.50 -35.63 5.12
CA SER A 127 3.30 -35.01 4.07
C SER A 127 2.39 -34.56 2.92
N LEU A 128 2.45 -33.28 2.60
CA LEU A 128 1.66 -32.69 1.54
C LEU A 128 2.56 -32.42 0.32
N GLU A 129 2.15 -32.90 -0.84
CA GLU A 129 2.75 -32.45 -2.11
C GLU A 129 2.24 -31.04 -2.40
N LEU A 130 2.94 -30.05 -1.85
CA LEU A 130 2.54 -28.64 -1.96
C LEU A 130 3.08 -27.97 -3.23
N SER A 131 4.11 -28.55 -3.89
CA SER A 131 4.83 -27.89 -4.98
C SER A 131 3.93 -27.37 -6.10
N GLY A 132 3.16 -28.22 -6.74
CA GLY A 132 2.26 -27.77 -7.83
C GLY A 132 1.17 -26.80 -7.36
N ARG A 133 0.66 -26.97 -6.15
CA ARG A 133 -0.38 -26.10 -5.57
C ARG A 133 0.15 -24.70 -5.25
N VAL A 134 1.39 -24.61 -4.80
CA VAL A 134 2.08 -23.36 -4.50
C VAL A 134 2.38 -22.62 -5.79
N GLU A 135 2.93 -23.31 -6.80
CA GLU A 135 3.24 -22.70 -8.11
C GLU A 135 1.97 -22.12 -8.74
N GLU A 136 0.88 -22.87 -8.78
CA GLU A 136 -0.40 -22.39 -9.32
C GLU A 136 -0.92 -21.17 -8.53
N ALA A 137 -0.84 -21.19 -7.20
CA ALA A 137 -1.28 -20.08 -6.35
C ALA A 137 -0.46 -18.81 -6.62
N LEU A 138 0.86 -18.94 -6.69
CA LEU A 138 1.77 -17.82 -6.97
C LEU A 138 1.53 -17.22 -8.36
N GLN A 139 1.37 -18.07 -9.38
CA GLN A 139 1.10 -17.60 -10.73
C GLN A 139 -0.20 -16.77 -10.81
N ARG A 140 -1.27 -17.21 -10.13
CA ARG A 140 -2.54 -16.49 -10.09
C ARG A 140 -2.43 -15.16 -9.35
N ILE A 141 -1.71 -15.13 -8.23
CA ILE A 141 -1.46 -13.91 -7.45
C ILE A 141 -0.67 -12.90 -8.29
N ILE A 142 0.38 -13.34 -8.98
CA ILE A 142 1.23 -12.47 -9.80
C ILE A 142 0.45 -11.95 -11.02
N ALA A 143 -0.38 -12.77 -11.64
CA ALA A 143 -1.16 -12.41 -12.81
C ALA A 143 -2.33 -11.45 -12.53
N ALA A 144 -2.69 -11.22 -11.27
CA ALA A 144 -3.82 -10.37 -10.92
C ALA A 144 -3.63 -8.92 -11.42
N PRO A 145 -4.59 -8.38 -12.22
CA PRO A 145 -4.41 -7.08 -12.87
C PRO A 145 -4.74 -5.89 -11.98
N SER A 146 -5.35 -6.12 -10.81
CA SER A 146 -5.78 -5.06 -9.89
C SER A 146 -5.78 -5.56 -8.46
N VAL A 147 -5.73 -4.64 -7.48
CA VAL A 147 -5.81 -4.98 -6.05
C VAL A 147 -7.12 -5.71 -5.72
N ARG A 148 -8.22 -5.39 -6.41
CA ARG A 148 -9.50 -6.09 -6.22
C ARG A 148 -9.43 -7.53 -6.70
N ALA A 149 -8.99 -7.77 -7.93
CA ALA A 149 -8.82 -9.10 -8.50
C ALA A 149 -7.83 -9.94 -7.67
N LEU A 150 -6.74 -9.31 -7.21
CA LEU A 150 -5.78 -9.91 -6.29
C LEU A 150 -6.45 -10.35 -4.99
N GLY A 151 -7.29 -9.50 -4.39
CA GLY A 151 -8.02 -9.82 -3.17
C GLY A 151 -8.96 -11.01 -3.35
N GLU A 152 -9.71 -11.05 -4.44
CA GLU A 152 -10.62 -12.16 -4.78
C GLU A 152 -9.86 -13.48 -4.97
N GLU A 153 -8.72 -13.45 -5.68
CA GLU A 153 -7.90 -14.65 -5.88
C GLU A 153 -7.26 -15.16 -4.58
N VAL A 154 -6.80 -14.24 -3.74
CA VAL A 154 -6.18 -14.58 -2.45
C VAL A 154 -7.17 -15.28 -1.52
N VAL A 155 -8.39 -14.74 -1.35
CA VAL A 155 -9.37 -15.38 -0.46
C VAL A 155 -9.82 -16.72 -1.00
N ALA A 156 -9.96 -16.86 -2.32
CA ALA A 156 -10.30 -18.14 -2.96
C ALA A 156 -9.18 -19.18 -2.79
N THR A 157 -7.93 -18.75 -2.97
CA THR A 157 -6.75 -19.61 -2.83
C THR A 157 -6.58 -20.10 -1.40
N LEU A 158 -6.64 -19.18 -0.42
CA LEU A 158 -6.52 -19.56 0.99
C LEU A 158 -7.68 -20.43 1.46
N LYS A 159 -8.91 -20.20 0.95
CA LYS A 159 -10.02 -21.09 1.24
C LYS A 159 -9.76 -22.53 0.75
N ARG A 160 -9.23 -22.70 -0.47
CA ARG A 160 -8.86 -24.03 -1.00
C ARG A 160 -7.73 -24.69 -0.21
N LEU A 161 -6.72 -23.91 0.20
CA LEU A 161 -5.55 -24.44 0.93
C LEU A 161 -5.89 -24.82 2.36
N THR A 162 -6.64 -24.00 3.07
CA THR A 162 -6.94 -24.17 4.50
C THR A 162 -8.22 -24.96 4.75
N GLY A 163 -9.14 -24.95 3.78
CA GLY A 163 -10.46 -25.58 3.90
C GLY A 163 -11.35 -24.93 4.96
N TYR A 164 -11.18 -23.63 5.25
CA TYR A 164 -12.08 -22.88 6.11
C TYR A 164 -13.39 -22.57 5.40
N ASP A 165 -14.47 -22.44 6.16
CA ASP A 165 -15.81 -22.18 5.62
C ASP A 165 -15.91 -20.79 4.99
N ARG A 166 -15.17 -19.82 5.56
CA ARG A 166 -15.12 -18.43 5.11
C ARG A 166 -13.70 -17.90 5.19
N VAL A 167 -13.27 -17.20 4.15
CA VAL A 167 -12.04 -16.42 4.13
C VAL A 167 -12.35 -15.02 3.67
N MET A 168 -11.92 -14.02 4.43
CA MET A 168 -12.17 -12.61 4.20
C MET A 168 -10.85 -11.85 4.16
N LEU A 169 -10.72 -10.92 3.24
CA LEU A 169 -9.67 -9.93 3.22
C LEU A 169 -10.23 -8.61 3.76
N TYR A 170 -9.73 -8.18 4.90
CA TYR A 170 -10.00 -6.87 5.46
C TYR A 170 -8.96 -5.88 4.96
N ARG A 171 -9.41 -4.76 4.41
CA ARG A 171 -8.56 -3.60 4.15
C ARG A 171 -8.75 -2.59 5.27
N LEU A 172 -7.66 -2.11 5.84
CA LEU A 172 -7.69 -1.09 6.89
C LEU A 172 -7.58 0.30 6.29
N ASP A 173 -8.38 1.23 6.81
CA ASP A 173 -8.23 2.65 6.51
C ASP A 173 -7.19 3.32 7.45
N GLU A 174 -6.87 4.59 7.21
CA GLU A 174 -5.92 5.35 8.02
C GLU A 174 -6.38 5.53 9.49
N ALA A 175 -7.67 5.43 9.75
CA ALA A 175 -8.24 5.47 11.09
C ALA A 175 -8.27 4.08 11.77
N GLY A 176 -7.82 3.02 11.07
CA GLY A 176 -7.79 1.66 11.58
C GLY A 176 -9.13 0.91 11.49
N HIS A 177 -10.14 1.45 10.80
CA HIS A 177 -11.37 0.72 10.51
C HIS A 177 -11.12 -0.31 9.41
N GLY A 178 -11.73 -1.50 9.54
CA GLY A 178 -11.61 -2.59 8.57
C GLY A 178 -12.84 -2.70 7.67
N GLU A 179 -12.64 -2.70 6.36
CA GLU A 179 -13.67 -3.05 5.37
C GLU A 179 -13.42 -4.47 4.85
N VAL A 180 -14.44 -5.32 4.78
CA VAL A 180 -14.34 -6.61 4.09
C VAL A 180 -14.23 -6.35 2.59
N PHE A 181 -12.99 -6.35 2.10
CA PHE A 181 -12.64 -5.97 0.74
C PHE A 181 -12.88 -7.10 -0.27
N ALA A 182 -12.62 -8.35 0.15
CA ALA A 182 -12.90 -9.56 -0.63
C ALA A 182 -13.37 -10.68 0.31
N GLU A 183 -14.18 -11.59 -0.18
CA GLU A 183 -14.73 -12.72 0.58
C GLU A 183 -14.89 -13.96 -0.29
N ALA A 184 -14.43 -15.11 0.23
CA ALA A 184 -14.77 -16.43 -0.28
C ALA A 184 -15.42 -17.25 0.85
N ARG A 185 -16.66 -17.70 0.65
CA ARG A 185 -17.44 -18.37 1.69
C ARG A 185 -18.20 -19.58 1.16
N GLU A 186 -18.65 -20.44 2.07
CA GLU A 186 -19.65 -21.46 1.74
C GLU A 186 -20.99 -20.78 1.36
N PRO A 187 -21.72 -21.30 0.37
CA PRO A 187 -22.97 -20.67 -0.10
C PRO A 187 -24.02 -20.48 0.98
N ALA A 188 -24.04 -21.35 1.98
CA ALA A 188 -24.99 -21.30 3.10
C ALA A 188 -24.72 -20.18 4.11
N LEU A 189 -23.54 -19.57 4.08
CA LEU A 189 -23.18 -18.51 5.02
C LEU A 189 -23.62 -17.13 4.52
N PRO A 190 -24.03 -16.20 5.42
CA PRO A 190 -24.36 -14.83 5.03
C PRO A 190 -23.12 -14.11 4.48
N ALA A 191 -23.32 -13.18 3.55
CA ALA A 191 -22.22 -12.38 3.00
C ALA A 191 -21.83 -11.25 3.93
N TYR A 192 -20.51 -11.03 4.06
CA TYR A 192 -19.92 -9.91 4.81
C TYR A 192 -19.20 -8.92 3.89
N LEU A 193 -19.10 -9.21 2.62
CA LEU A 193 -18.45 -8.35 1.63
C LEU A 193 -18.99 -6.91 1.69
N GLY A 194 -18.07 -5.93 1.80
CA GLY A 194 -18.38 -4.51 1.88
C GLY A 194 -18.83 -4.02 3.26
N GLN A 195 -18.92 -4.89 4.26
CA GLN A 195 -19.19 -4.49 5.64
C GLN A 195 -17.98 -3.82 6.27
N CYS A 196 -18.22 -2.79 7.08
CA CYS A 196 -17.17 -2.06 7.77
C CYS A 196 -17.22 -2.34 9.27
N TYR A 197 -16.07 -2.57 9.87
CA TYR A 197 -15.90 -2.82 11.30
C TYR A 197 -15.10 -1.67 11.92
N PRO A 198 -15.55 -1.10 13.04
CA PRO A 198 -14.81 -0.08 13.77
C PRO A 198 -13.41 -0.55 14.17
N GLU A 199 -12.49 0.39 14.36
CA GLU A 199 -11.13 0.14 14.84
C GLU A 199 -11.11 -0.75 16.11
N ALA A 200 -12.05 -0.53 17.04
CA ALA A 200 -12.16 -1.30 18.27
C ALA A 200 -12.44 -2.80 18.06
N CYS A 201 -13.03 -3.18 16.92
CA CYS A 201 -13.32 -4.57 16.57
C CYS A 201 -12.13 -5.25 15.87
N VAL A 202 -11.12 -4.48 15.42
CA VAL A 202 -9.90 -5.03 14.82
C VAL A 202 -8.90 -5.29 15.96
N PRO A 203 -8.39 -6.52 16.13
CA PRO A 203 -7.47 -6.84 17.21
C PRO A 203 -6.26 -5.90 17.22
N ARG A 204 -6.01 -5.20 18.33
CA ARG A 204 -4.85 -4.29 18.50
C ARG A 204 -3.54 -5.01 18.21
N MET A 205 -3.49 -6.29 18.54
CA MET A 205 -2.33 -7.15 18.31
C MET A 205 -1.99 -7.36 16.83
N ALA A 206 -2.98 -7.28 15.95
CA ALA A 206 -2.76 -7.37 14.51
C ALA A 206 -2.14 -6.08 13.94
N ARG A 207 -2.20 -4.97 14.68
CA ARG A 207 -1.78 -3.63 14.22
C ARG A 207 -0.33 -3.27 14.51
N GLN A 208 0.42 -4.12 15.23
CA GLN A 208 1.85 -3.89 15.50
C GLN A 208 2.69 -4.85 14.64
N PRO A 209 3.03 -4.51 13.41
CA PRO A 209 3.96 -5.28 12.60
C PRO A 209 5.38 -5.12 13.17
N GLY A 210 6.21 -6.14 13.11
CA GLY A 210 7.64 -5.98 13.33
C GLY A 210 8.29 -6.94 14.31
N ARG A 211 7.59 -7.44 15.33
CA ARG A 211 8.15 -8.43 16.28
C ARG A 211 7.20 -9.60 16.57
N ARG A 212 6.27 -9.92 15.65
CA ARG A 212 5.21 -10.91 15.95
C ARG A 212 4.96 -11.82 14.77
N PRO A 213 4.52 -13.08 14.99
CA PRO A 213 4.10 -13.97 13.93
C PRO A 213 3.00 -13.31 13.09
N ARG A 214 3.14 -13.34 11.78
CA ARG A 214 2.14 -12.82 10.86
C ARG A 214 0.92 -13.71 10.75
N VAL A 215 1.09 -14.99 11.07
CA VAL A 215 0.02 -16.00 11.10
C VAL A 215 -0.35 -16.31 12.53
N ARG A 216 -1.65 -16.30 12.82
CA ARG A 216 -2.22 -16.64 14.12
C ARG A 216 -3.31 -17.65 13.94
N LEU A 217 -3.24 -18.72 14.71
CA LEU A 217 -4.18 -19.82 14.71
C LEU A 217 -4.94 -19.85 16.05
N LEU A 218 -6.24 -19.99 15.99
CA LEU A 218 -7.08 -20.45 17.12
C LEU A 218 -7.83 -21.69 16.65
N VAL A 219 -7.53 -22.82 17.27
CA VAL A 219 -8.06 -24.13 16.85
C VAL A 219 -9.47 -24.35 17.34
N ASP A 220 -9.79 -23.92 18.56
CA ASP A 220 -11.11 -24.04 19.16
C ASP A 220 -11.34 -22.93 20.19
N VAL A 221 -12.40 -22.16 20.02
CA VAL A 221 -12.80 -21.08 20.93
C VAL A 221 -13.26 -21.59 22.30
N ASP A 222 -13.64 -22.87 22.42
CA ASP A 222 -14.06 -23.49 23.69
C ASP A 222 -12.91 -24.24 24.40
N SER A 223 -11.72 -24.22 23.81
CA SER A 223 -10.57 -24.87 24.42
C SER A 223 -10.15 -24.20 25.72
N VAL A 224 -9.76 -25.00 26.70
CA VAL A 224 -9.25 -24.51 27.98
C VAL A 224 -7.77 -24.16 27.82
N PRO A 225 -7.36 -22.94 28.13
CA PRO A 225 -5.95 -22.53 28.09
C PRO A 225 -5.08 -23.36 29.04
N VAL A 226 -3.89 -23.72 28.57
CA VAL A 226 -2.94 -24.56 29.31
C VAL A 226 -1.85 -23.67 29.92
N PRO A 227 -1.66 -23.66 31.26
CA PRO A 227 -0.63 -22.85 31.90
C PRO A 227 0.76 -23.45 31.75
N LEU A 228 1.78 -22.59 31.87
CA LEU A 228 3.19 -22.97 31.94
C LEU A 228 3.63 -23.22 33.39
N GLN A 229 4.48 -24.19 33.62
CA GLN A 229 5.04 -24.55 34.93
C GLN A 229 6.54 -24.85 34.85
N PRO A 230 7.34 -24.46 35.87
CA PRO A 230 6.97 -23.56 36.97
C PRO A 230 6.65 -22.15 36.47
N MET A 231 5.82 -21.43 37.22
CA MET A 231 5.49 -20.05 36.88
C MET A 231 6.69 -19.16 37.26
N HIS A 232 7.23 -18.42 36.29
CA HIS A 232 8.35 -17.50 36.48
C HIS A 232 9.67 -18.13 37.00
N PRO A 233 10.26 -19.12 36.32
CA PRO A 233 11.49 -19.77 36.77
C PRO A 233 12.70 -18.82 36.83
N LEU A 234 12.66 -17.72 36.09
CA LEU A 234 13.69 -16.66 36.04
C LEU A 234 13.26 -15.36 36.75
N GLY A 235 12.14 -15.38 37.52
CA GLY A 235 11.63 -14.20 38.22
C GLY A 235 10.73 -13.28 37.37
N GLU A 236 10.78 -13.40 36.05
CA GLU A 236 9.96 -12.64 35.10
C GLU A 236 9.06 -13.55 34.26
N PRO A 237 7.91 -13.05 33.76
CA PRO A 237 7.07 -13.80 32.83
C PRO A 237 7.80 -14.10 31.54
N LEU A 238 7.62 -15.29 30.99
CA LEU A 238 8.15 -15.66 29.67
C LEU A 238 7.50 -14.81 28.58
N ASP A 239 8.30 -14.19 27.72
CA ASP A 239 7.77 -13.46 26.56
C ASP A 239 7.26 -14.41 25.47
N LEU A 240 5.95 -14.54 25.37
CA LEU A 240 5.25 -15.34 24.37
C LEU A 240 4.84 -14.55 23.12
N SER A 241 5.36 -13.35 22.92
CA SER A 241 4.97 -12.47 21.80
C SER A 241 5.18 -13.11 20.44
N LEU A 242 6.21 -13.94 20.29
CA LEU A 242 6.55 -14.66 19.06
C LEU A 242 5.84 -16.02 18.94
N CYS A 243 5.18 -16.49 20.00
CA CYS A 243 4.60 -17.83 20.01
C CYS A 243 3.23 -17.85 19.31
N THR A 244 3.05 -18.86 18.46
CA THR A 244 1.80 -19.14 17.76
C THR A 244 0.80 -19.85 18.67
N LEU A 245 1.29 -20.69 19.59
CA LEU A 245 0.48 -21.41 20.57
C LEU A 245 -0.12 -20.54 21.67
N ARG A 246 0.38 -19.30 21.86
CA ARG A 246 -0.12 -18.41 22.90
C ARG A 246 -1.64 -18.30 22.87
N SER A 247 -2.29 -18.33 24.04
CA SER A 247 -3.74 -18.16 24.17
C SER A 247 -4.20 -16.79 23.68
N VAL A 248 -5.41 -16.77 23.16
CA VAL A 248 -6.10 -15.56 22.68
C VAL A 248 -6.83 -14.89 23.84
N SER A 249 -6.97 -13.56 23.79
CA SER A 249 -7.66 -12.81 24.84
C SER A 249 -9.13 -13.27 25.00
N PRO A 250 -9.65 -13.34 26.21
CA PRO A 250 -11.05 -13.74 26.46
C PRO A 250 -12.06 -12.88 25.69
N LEU A 251 -11.77 -11.59 25.53
CA LEU A 251 -12.60 -10.66 24.78
C LEU A 251 -12.70 -11.06 23.30
N HIS A 252 -11.58 -11.40 22.68
CA HIS A 252 -11.58 -11.83 21.28
C HIS A 252 -12.31 -13.18 21.10
N ILE A 253 -12.17 -14.09 22.05
CA ILE A 253 -12.92 -15.36 22.08
C ILE A 253 -14.42 -15.09 22.12
N GLN A 254 -14.88 -14.16 22.96
CA GLN A 254 -16.30 -13.78 23.03
C GLN A 254 -16.81 -13.22 21.70
N ILE A 255 -16.03 -12.36 21.03
CA ILE A 255 -16.39 -11.82 19.71
C ILE A 255 -16.55 -12.95 18.68
N LEU A 256 -15.61 -13.91 18.65
CA LEU A 256 -15.68 -15.05 17.73
C LEU A 256 -16.91 -15.93 18.01
N LYS A 257 -17.22 -16.18 19.28
CA LYS A 257 -18.43 -16.93 19.68
C LYS A 257 -19.72 -16.23 19.22
N MET A 258 -19.79 -14.90 19.34
CA MET A 258 -20.93 -14.13 18.83
C MET A 258 -21.07 -14.19 17.30
N MET A 259 -19.97 -14.39 16.59
CA MET A 259 -19.96 -14.57 15.13
C MET A 259 -20.21 -16.02 14.68
N ASP A 260 -20.54 -16.94 15.59
CA ASP A 260 -20.67 -18.39 15.34
C ASP A 260 -19.38 -19.00 14.74
N VAL A 261 -18.22 -18.51 15.20
CA VAL A 261 -16.90 -18.96 14.76
C VAL A 261 -16.27 -19.82 15.86
N ARG A 262 -15.89 -21.04 15.53
CA ARG A 262 -15.25 -21.99 16.45
C ARG A 262 -13.74 -22.04 16.26
N ALA A 263 -13.26 -21.83 15.06
CA ALA A 263 -11.83 -21.79 14.76
C ALA A 263 -11.51 -20.62 13.82
N THR A 264 -10.35 -20.02 14.00
CA THR A 264 -9.89 -18.93 13.11
C THR A 264 -8.40 -19.01 12.83
N LEU A 265 -8.04 -18.64 11.60
CA LEU A 265 -6.68 -18.38 11.16
C LEU A 265 -6.61 -16.95 10.63
N VAL A 266 -5.73 -16.14 11.18
CA VAL A 266 -5.55 -14.74 10.75
C VAL A 266 -4.14 -14.55 10.21
N VAL A 267 -4.04 -13.94 9.04
CA VAL A 267 -2.77 -13.63 8.38
C VAL A 267 -2.69 -12.14 8.14
N SER A 268 -1.62 -11.50 8.63
CA SER A 268 -1.40 -10.06 8.50
C SER A 268 -0.75 -9.73 7.16
N LEU A 269 -1.29 -8.73 6.44
CA LEU A 269 -0.70 -8.18 5.23
C LEU A 269 0.01 -6.85 5.56
N VAL A 270 1.33 -6.86 5.48
CA VAL A 270 2.18 -5.69 5.77
C VAL A 270 2.79 -5.19 4.47
N VAL A 271 2.43 -3.97 4.08
CA VAL A 271 2.90 -3.31 2.86
C VAL A 271 3.69 -2.08 3.26
N GLY A 272 4.94 -1.96 2.81
CA GLY A 272 5.80 -0.83 3.16
C GLY A 272 5.99 -0.63 4.68
N GLY A 273 6.10 -1.71 5.44
CA GLY A 273 6.23 -1.65 6.91
C GLY A 273 4.93 -1.29 7.66
N ARG A 274 3.82 -1.03 6.97
CA ARG A 274 2.51 -0.71 7.56
C ARG A 274 1.53 -1.85 7.38
N LEU A 275 0.67 -2.06 8.37
CA LEU A 275 -0.41 -3.03 8.24
C LEU A 275 -1.45 -2.51 7.24
N TRP A 276 -1.47 -3.11 6.05
CA TRP A 276 -2.41 -2.78 4.99
C TRP A 276 -3.77 -3.45 5.21
N GLY A 277 -3.75 -4.68 5.72
CA GLY A 277 -4.96 -5.44 5.94
C GLY A 277 -4.73 -6.76 6.66
N LEU A 278 -5.80 -7.52 6.82
CA LEU A 278 -5.82 -8.82 7.47
C LEU A 278 -6.59 -9.82 6.60
N ILE A 279 -6.08 -11.04 6.47
CA ILE A 279 -6.85 -12.15 5.95
C ILE A 279 -7.36 -12.96 7.14
N ALA A 280 -8.68 -13.03 7.34
CA ALA A 280 -9.30 -13.80 8.40
C ALA A 280 -10.05 -15.00 7.81
N CYS A 281 -9.66 -16.18 8.25
CA CYS A 281 -10.29 -17.45 7.90
C CYS A 281 -11.13 -17.91 9.09
N HIS A 282 -12.43 -18.18 8.89
CA HIS A 282 -13.37 -18.57 9.94
C HIS A 282 -13.97 -19.94 9.65
N HIS A 283 -14.11 -20.77 10.69
CA HIS A 283 -14.71 -22.10 10.60
C HIS A 283 -15.69 -22.33 11.73
N ARG A 284 -16.75 -23.07 11.46
CA ARG A 284 -17.86 -23.31 12.42
C ARG A 284 -17.62 -24.51 13.34
N THR A 285 -16.59 -25.29 13.08
CA THR A 285 -16.15 -26.39 13.94
C THR A 285 -14.67 -26.20 14.31
N PRO A 286 -14.17 -26.81 15.39
CA PRO A 286 -12.75 -26.79 15.71
C PRO A 286 -11.91 -27.27 14.52
N ARG A 287 -10.82 -26.54 14.22
CA ARG A 287 -9.98 -26.85 13.06
C ARG A 287 -8.52 -26.56 13.34
N PHE A 288 -7.70 -27.57 13.22
CA PHE A 288 -6.26 -27.45 13.26
C PHE A 288 -5.68 -27.35 11.86
N VAL A 289 -4.74 -26.43 11.66
CA VAL A 289 -4.01 -26.23 10.42
C VAL A 289 -2.53 -26.45 10.71
N HIS A 290 -1.95 -27.49 10.13
CA HIS A 290 -0.56 -27.88 10.33
C HIS A 290 0.42 -26.76 9.90
N TYR A 291 1.63 -26.81 10.45
CA TYR A 291 2.65 -25.79 10.25
C TYR A 291 2.94 -25.51 8.76
N GLU A 292 3.08 -26.55 7.93
CA GLU A 292 3.38 -26.38 6.49
C GLU A 292 2.37 -25.48 5.77
N ILE A 293 1.08 -25.70 6.03
CA ILE A 293 0.02 -24.87 5.41
C ILE A 293 0.07 -23.44 5.96
N ARG A 294 0.36 -23.28 7.25
CA ARG A 294 0.49 -21.93 7.86
C ARG A 294 1.69 -21.18 7.30
N ALA A 295 2.83 -21.83 7.17
CA ALA A 295 4.03 -21.26 6.55
C ALA A 295 3.77 -20.87 5.09
N LEU A 296 3.02 -21.70 4.36
CA LEU A 296 2.58 -21.37 3.01
C LEU A 296 1.65 -20.16 2.99
N CYS A 297 0.69 -20.06 3.92
CA CYS A 297 -0.18 -18.89 4.03
C CYS A 297 0.64 -17.61 4.30
N GLU A 298 1.68 -17.69 5.13
CA GLU A 298 2.58 -16.56 5.41
C GLU A 298 3.37 -16.17 4.17
N LEU A 299 3.94 -17.13 3.44
CA LEU A 299 4.64 -16.88 2.19
C LEU A 299 3.75 -16.24 1.12
N LEU A 300 2.53 -16.76 0.95
CA LEU A 300 1.55 -16.17 0.04
C LEU A 300 1.17 -14.75 0.46
N ALA A 301 1.03 -14.48 1.75
CA ALA A 301 0.74 -13.15 2.26
C ALA A 301 1.85 -12.14 1.95
N GLU A 302 3.14 -12.54 2.05
CA GLU A 302 4.27 -11.71 1.62
C GLU A 302 4.24 -11.41 0.12
N THR A 303 3.98 -12.43 -0.68
CA THR A 303 3.85 -12.25 -2.14
C THR A 303 2.69 -11.31 -2.47
N VAL A 304 1.56 -11.45 -1.79
CA VAL A 304 0.40 -10.58 -1.92
C VAL A 304 0.73 -9.15 -1.52
N ALA A 305 1.41 -8.95 -0.39
CA ALA A 305 1.82 -7.63 0.08
C ALA A 305 2.75 -6.94 -0.93
N THR A 306 3.73 -7.67 -1.46
CA THR A 306 4.62 -7.19 -2.52
C THR A 306 3.84 -6.83 -3.79
N ARG A 307 2.87 -7.68 -4.19
CA ARG A 307 2.04 -7.40 -5.37
C ARG A 307 1.12 -6.19 -5.17
N ILE A 308 0.56 -6.01 -3.98
CA ILE A 308 -0.22 -4.81 -3.64
C ILE A 308 0.65 -3.56 -3.81
N ALA A 309 1.85 -3.55 -3.22
CA ALA A 309 2.76 -2.43 -3.34
C ALA A 309 3.07 -2.08 -4.81
N ALA A 310 3.36 -3.10 -5.63
CA ALA A 310 3.63 -2.91 -7.06
C ALA A 310 2.40 -2.35 -7.81
N LEU A 311 1.19 -2.84 -7.52
CA LEU A 311 -0.04 -2.35 -8.15
C LEU A 311 -0.38 -0.93 -7.71
N GLU A 312 -0.20 -0.59 -6.43
CA GLU A 312 -0.42 0.76 -5.91
C GLU A 312 0.58 1.75 -6.50
N SER A 313 1.87 1.37 -6.59
CA SER A 313 2.91 2.18 -7.24
C SER A 313 2.60 2.41 -8.73
N PHE A 314 2.15 1.37 -9.43
CA PHE A 314 1.76 1.50 -10.84
C PHE A 314 0.57 2.47 -11.05
N ILE A 315 -0.43 2.41 -10.15
CA ILE A 315 -1.57 3.37 -10.17
C ILE A 315 -1.07 4.80 -9.93
N GLN A 316 -0.17 4.97 -8.97
CA GLN A 316 0.44 6.26 -8.67
C GLN A 316 1.19 6.82 -9.88
N GLU A 317 2.02 6.01 -10.51
CA GLU A 317 2.79 6.40 -11.70
C GLU A 317 1.89 6.76 -12.89
N GLN A 318 0.83 5.97 -13.13
CA GLN A 318 -0.15 6.31 -14.16
C GLN A 318 -0.83 7.65 -13.90
N ALA A 319 -1.13 7.95 -12.64
CA ALA A 319 -1.71 9.23 -12.26
C ALA A 319 -0.73 10.39 -12.51
N GLU A 320 0.54 10.24 -12.16
CA GLU A 320 1.57 11.23 -12.46
C GLU A 320 1.75 11.46 -13.96
N GLN A 321 1.72 10.39 -14.76
CA GLN A 321 1.74 10.53 -16.22
C GLN A 321 0.49 11.25 -16.76
N ALA A 322 -0.67 11.04 -16.13
CA ALA A 322 -1.88 11.77 -16.47
C ALA A 322 -1.74 13.27 -16.15
N VAL A 323 -1.14 13.61 -15.01
CA VAL A 323 -0.83 15.02 -14.65
C VAL A 323 0.06 15.66 -15.70
N ARG A 324 1.17 14.98 -16.10
CA ARG A 324 2.10 15.49 -17.12
C ARG A 324 1.45 15.64 -18.51
N ARG A 325 0.52 14.73 -18.86
CA ARG A 325 -0.27 14.89 -20.10
C ARG A 325 -1.19 16.09 -20.04
N LEU A 326 -1.88 16.26 -18.92
CA LEU A 326 -2.75 17.41 -18.71
C LEU A 326 -1.97 18.72 -18.80
N GLU A 327 -0.80 18.80 -18.17
CA GLU A 327 0.08 19.96 -18.23
C GLU A 327 0.45 20.30 -19.67
N ARG A 328 0.90 19.32 -20.45
CA ARG A 328 1.18 19.50 -21.88
C ARG A 328 -0.06 19.96 -22.64
N GLY A 329 -1.21 19.31 -22.41
CA GLY A 329 -2.48 19.69 -23.04
C GLY A 329 -2.91 21.12 -22.72
N MET A 330 -2.75 21.55 -21.47
CA MET A 330 -3.01 22.95 -21.09
C MET A 330 -2.07 23.92 -21.81
N ILE A 331 -0.80 23.58 -21.88
CA ILE A 331 0.19 24.38 -22.60
C ILE A 331 -0.16 24.47 -24.11
N GLU A 332 -0.53 23.35 -24.73
CA GLU A 332 -0.98 23.32 -26.14
C GLU A 332 -2.28 24.11 -26.35
N ALA A 333 -3.23 24.01 -25.46
CA ALA A 333 -4.49 24.74 -25.51
C ALA A 333 -4.28 26.26 -25.42
N ILE A 334 -3.34 26.72 -24.57
CA ILE A 334 -2.92 28.12 -24.53
C ILE A 334 -2.43 28.56 -25.92
N SER A 335 -1.64 27.72 -26.58
CA SER A 335 -1.06 28.06 -27.89
C SER A 335 -2.09 28.12 -29.00
N CYS A 336 -3.03 27.17 -29.00
CA CYS A 336 -4.00 27.03 -30.09
C CYS A 336 -5.20 27.97 -29.94
N SER A 337 -5.71 28.16 -28.72
CA SER A 337 -6.96 28.90 -28.45
C SER A 337 -6.81 30.04 -27.45
N GLY A 338 -5.67 30.12 -26.76
CA GLY A 338 -5.50 31.09 -25.66
C GLY A 338 -6.25 30.70 -24.39
N ASP A 339 -6.88 29.52 -24.35
CA ASP A 339 -7.66 29.03 -23.22
C ASP A 339 -7.20 27.66 -22.75
N TRP A 340 -6.40 27.65 -21.68
CA TRP A 340 -5.87 26.43 -21.05
C TRP A 340 -6.96 25.55 -20.43
N ARG A 341 -8.13 26.12 -20.15
CA ARG A 341 -9.26 25.44 -19.48
C ARG A 341 -9.87 24.36 -20.38
N SER A 342 -9.79 24.53 -21.69
CA SER A 342 -10.30 23.55 -22.67
C SER A 342 -9.59 22.19 -22.55
N ALA A 343 -8.32 22.17 -22.15
CA ALA A 343 -7.58 20.94 -21.93
C ALA A 343 -8.10 20.13 -20.73
N LEU A 344 -8.55 20.82 -19.65
CA LEU A 344 -9.17 20.17 -18.49
C LEU A 344 -10.44 19.41 -18.86
N VAL A 345 -11.17 19.88 -19.87
CA VAL A 345 -12.40 19.22 -20.36
C VAL A 345 -12.04 18.08 -21.30
N THR A 346 -11.02 18.25 -22.14
CA THR A 346 -10.62 17.25 -23.15
C THR A 346 -10.05 15.98 -22.51
N ASP A 347 -9.18 16.13 -21.49
CA ASP A 347 -8.60 15.03 -20.74
C ASP A 347 -9.35 14.70 -19.43
N GLY A 348 -10.58 15.20 -19.32
CA GLY A 348 -11.34 15.19 -18.08
C GLY A 348 -11.64 13.81 -17.52
N ASP A 349 -11.89 12.82 -18.36
CA ASP A 349 -12.17 11.45 -17.92
C ASP A 349 -10.96 10.83 -17.19
N ALA A 350 -9.75 11.11 -17.67
CA ALA A 350 -8.52 10.66 -17.03
C ALA A 350 -8.32 11.34 -15.66
N LEU A 351 -8.69 12.61 -15.57
CA LEU A 351 -8.62 13.42 -14.36
C LEU A 351 -9.61 12.97 -13.28
N LEU A 352 -10.79 12.50 -13.68
CA LEU A 352 -11.77 11.93 -12.77
C LEU A 352 -11.37 10.51 -12.35
N ALA A 353 -10.89 9.70 -13.28
CA ALA A 353 -10.52 8.30 -13.04
C ALA A 353 -9.35 8.18 -12.05
N SER A 354 -8.33 9.04 -12.16
CA SER A 354 -7.16 9.01 -11.27
C SER A 354 -7.50 9.26 -9.80
N LEU A 355 -8.59 9.99 -9.55
CA LEU A 355 -9.09 10.30 -8.21
C LEU A 355 -10.36 9.52 -7.85
N GLU A 356 -10.82 8.60 -8.70
CA GLU A 356 -12.11 7.89 -8.52
C GLU A 356 -13.25 8.89 -8.19
N ALA A 357 -13.24 10.04 -8.82
CA ALA A 357 -14.23 11.09 -8.63
C ALA A 357 -15.36 10.96 -9.65
N SER A 358 -16.58 11.34 -9.28
CA SER A 358 -17.74 11.35 -10.17
C SER A 358 -17.88 12.63 -10.98
N GLY A 359 -17.24 13.70 -10.53
CA GLY A 359 -17.23 15.00 -11.18
C GLY A 359 -16.18 15.92 -10.59
N ALA A 360 -15.89 16.98 -11.32
CA ALA A 360 -14.96 18.03 -10.90
C ALA A 360 -15.50 19.42 -11.27
N ALA A 361 -15.04 20.44 -10.56
CA ALA A 361 -15.32 21.84 -10.85
C ALA A 361 -14.06 22.69 -10.71
N LEU A 362 -13.87 23.58 -11.65
CA LEU A 362 -12.84 24.60 -11.62
C LEU A 362 -13.47 25.96 -11.36
N PHE A 363 -13.04 26.62 -10.30
CA PHE A 363 -13.34 28.03 -10.01
C PHE A 363 -12.08 28.84 -10.29
N CYS A 364 -12.12 29.68 -11.31
CA CYS A 364 -10.97 30.47 -11.70
C CYS A 364 -11.40 31.75 -12.42
N ASP A 365 -10.81 32.90 -12.09
CA ASP A 365 -11.10 34.20 -12.69
C ASP A 365 -12.60 34.59 -12.67
N GLY A 366 -13.35 34.14 -11.64
CA GLY A 366 -14.80 34.41 -11.52
C GLY A 366 -15.67 33.49 -12.38
N GLU A 367 -15.08 32.62 -13.21
CA GLU A 367 -15.80 31.66 -14.02
C GLU A 367 -15.85 30.28 -13.33
N LEU A 368 -16.85 29.50 -13.75
CA LEU A 368 -17.09 28.15 -13.28
C LEU A 368 -17.11 27.19 -14.47
N GLN A 369 -16.22 26.22 -14.47
CA GLN A 369 -16.25 25.09 -15.41
C GLN A 369 -16.50 23.79 -14.64
N THR A 370 -17.23 22.87 -15.25
CA THR A 370 -17.61 21.61 -14.61
C THR A 370 -17.39 20.43 -15.55
N LEU A 371 -17.09 19.29 -14.93
CA LEU A 371 -16.84 18.04 -15.62
C LEU A 371 -17.55 16.89 -14.89
N GLY A 372 -18.16 15.97 -15.61
CA GLY A 372 -18.83 14.81 -15.03
C GLY A 372 -20.07 15.18 -14.20
N ARG A 373 -20.36 14.40 -13.17
CA ARG A 373 -21.54 14.57 -12.32
C ARG A 373 -21.22 15.51 -11.16
N VAL A 374 -21.77 16.71 -11.20
CA VAL A 374 -21.52 17.78 -10.22
C VAL A 374 -22.83 18.28 -9.60
N PRO A 375 -22.78 18.96 -8.45
CA PRO A 375 -23.93 19.71 -7.92
C PRO A 375 -24.43 20.81 -8.87
N GLU A 376 -25.68 21.25 -8.69
CA GLU A 376 -26.20 22.44 -9.36
C GLU A 376 -25.36 23.69 -9.05
N GLN A 377 -25.46 24.70 -9.90
CA GLN A 377 -24.65 25.94 -9.79
C GLN A 377 -24.75 26.59 -8.40
N GLY A 378 -25.97 26.66 -7.83
CA GLY A 378 -26.16 27.21 -6.49
C GLY A 378 -25.46 26.37 -5.40
N GLY A 379 -25.40 25.06 -5.57
CA GLY A 379 -24.66 24.15 -4.71
C GLY A 379 -23.15 24.36 -4.79
N LEU A 380 -22.62 24.51 -6.01
CA LEU A 380 -21.20 24.77 -6.26
C LEU A 380 -20.74 26.09 -5.66
N LEU A 381 -21.52 27.15 -5.79
CA LEU A 381 -21.21 28.47 -5.18
C LEU A 381 -21.20 28.40 -3.65
N ARG A 382 -22.10 27.59 -3.04
CA ARG A 382 -22.10 27.37 -1.59
C ARG A 382 -20.87 26.59 -1.14
N ILE A 383 -20.43 25.58 -1.92
CA ILE A 383 -19.20 24.84 -1.65
C ILE A 383 -17.99 25.76 -1.72
N ARG A 384 -17.88 26.63 -2.75
CA ARG A 384 -16.83 27.65 -2.85
C ARG A 384 -16.79 28.54 -1.62
N ALA A 385 -17.92 29.08 -1.20
CA ALA A 385 -18.01 29.92 -0.01
C ALA A 385 -17.67 29.16 1.30
N TRP A 386 -17.86 27.85 1.34
CA TRP A 386 -17.42 27.01 2.45
C TRP A 386 -15.91 26.81 2.40
N LEU A 387 -15.31 26.53 1.23
CA LEU A 387 -13.86 26.42 1.03
C LEU A 387 -13.13 27.70 1.43
N ASP A 388 -13.65 28.87 1.09
CA ASP A 388 -13.06 30.17 1.45
C ASP A 388 -12.97 30.41 2.97
N ARG A 389 -13.77 29.70 3.76
CA ARG A 389 -13.76 29.75 5.24
C ARG A 389 -12.84 28.69 5.89
N GLN A 390 -12.36 27.73 5.11
CA GLN A 390 -11.49 26.71 5.66
C GLN A 390 -10.09 27.27 5.97
N PRO A 391 -9.37 26.69 6.94
CA PRO A 391 -7.96 26.98 7.13
C PRO A 391 -7.20 26.74 5.83
N ARG A 392 -6.23 27.59 5.53
CA ARG A 392 -5.39 27.41 4.34
C ARG A 392 -4.58 26.14 4.47
N ALA A 393 -4.81 25.21 3.56
CA ALA A 393 -4.11 23.94 3.42
C ALA A 393 -3.82 23.69 1.94
N ALA A 394 -2.76 22.96 1.64
CA ALA A 394 -2.44 22.57 0.28
C ALA A 394 -3.55 21.73 -0.35
N VAL A 395 -4.24 20.94 0.46
CA VAL A 395 -5.40 20.12 0.07
C VAL A 395 -6.45 20.20 1.17
N ILE A 396 -7.70 20.42 0.80
CA ILE A 396 -8.86 20.39 1.68
C ILE A 396 -9.67 19.17 1.31
N ALA A 397 -9.82 18.21 2.23
CA ALA A 397 -10.53 16.96 1.98
C ALA A 397 -11.56 16.67 3.06
N THR A 398 -12.77 16.33 2.64
CA THR A 398 -13.81 15.79 3.51
C THR A 398 -14.54 14.63 2.85
N SER A 399 -14.90 13.63 3.61
CA SER A 399 -15.74 12.51 3.15
C SER A 399 -17.22 12.72 3.49
N SER A 400 -17.57 13.78 4.20
CA SER A 400 -18.95 14.09 4.60
C SER A 400 -19.20 15.59 4.69
N LEU A 401 -19.46 16.20 3.55
CA LEU A 401 -19.74 17.62 3.46
C LEU A 401 -20.95 18.05 4.34
N MET A 402 -21.95 17.18 4.47
CA MET A 402 -23.11 17.40 5.34
C MET A 402 -22.73 17.52 6.84
N ARG A 403 -21.60 16.95 7.28
CA ARG A 403 -21.10 17.10 8.65
C ARG A 403 -20.42 18.43 8.89
N GLU A 404 -19.77 18.96 7.85
CA GLU A 404 -19.14 20.28 7.89
C GLU A 404 -20.20 21.37 8.00
N ASP A 405 -21.30 21.21 7.23
CA ASP A 405 -22.45 22.11 7.29
C ASP A 405 -23.74 21.36 6.89
N PRO A 406 -24.73 21.23 7.78
CA PRO A 406 -26.00 20.55 7.50
C PRO A 406 -26.76 21.06 6.28
N ARG A 407 -26.51 22.28 5.83
CA ARG A 407 -27.13 22.86 4.62
C ARG A 407 -26.73 22.13 3.33
N PHE A 408 -25.69 21.35 3.36
CA PHE A 408 -25.25 20.52 2.23
C PHE A 408 -25.95 19.15 2.14
N ALA A 409 -26.91 18.86 3.04
CA ALA A 409 -27.64 17.58 3.01
C ALA A 409 -28.35 17.32 1.68
N THR A 410 -28.74 18.35 0.94
CA THR A 410 -29.37 18.26 -0.38
C THR A 410 -28.38 17.82 -1.47
N LEU A 411 -27.08 17.95 -1.27
CA LEU A 411 -26.04 17.65 -2.26
C LEU A 411 -25.46 16.24 -2.12
N LYS A 412 -26.00 15.41 -1.22
CA LYS A 412 -25.45 14.08 -0.90
C LYS A 412 -25.29 13.15 -2.10
N GLU A 413 -26.16 13.24 -3.09
CA GLU A 413 -26.15 12.38 -4.28
C GLU A 413 -25.03 12.74 -5.28
N THR A 414 -24.46 13.94 -5.16
CA THR A 414 -23.41 14.42 -6.07
C THR A 414 -22.12 14.80 -5.37
N ALA A 415 -22.18 15.31 -4.13
CA ALA A 415 -21.06 15.87 -3.41
C ALA A 415 -21.10 15.56 -1.91
N SER A 416 -21.18 14.29 -1.53
CA SER A 416 -20.97 13.88 -0.14
C SER A 416 -19.50 13.99 0.25
N GLY A 417 -18.59 13.62 -0.63
CA GLY A 417 -17.14 13.80 -0.49
C GLY A 417 -16.66 14.95 -1.36
N VAL A 418 -15.79 15.78 -0.81
CA VAL A 418 -15.15 16.89 -1.50
C VAL A 418 -13.65 16.81 -1.29
N LEU A 419 -12.89 16.97 -2.37
CA LEU A 419 -11.46 17.14 -2.38
C LEU A 419 -11.17 18.42 -3.16
N ALA A 420 -10.49 19.37 -2.56
CA ALA A 420 -10.25 20.67 -3.17
C ALA A 420 -8.79 21.10 -3.00
N VAL A 421 -8.25 21.72 -4.03
CA VAL A 421 -6.93 22.33 -4.03
C VAL A 421 -7.07 23.80 -4.38
N PRO A 422 -6.52 24.72 -3.56
CA PRO A 422 -6.49 26.14 -3.90
C PRO A 422 -5.49 26.38 -5.04
N LEU A 423 -5.91 27.14 -6.05
CA LEU A 423 -5.08 27.50 -7.23
C LEU A 423 -4.37 28.84 -7.07
N SER A 424 -4.70 29.58 -6.03
CA SER A 424 -4.07 30.87 -5.76
C SER A 424 -4.00 31.16 -4.26
N SER A 425 -3.18 32.13 -3.89
CA SER A 425 -3.14 32.66 -2.51
C SER A 425 -4.36 33.50 -2.14
N GLY A 426 -5.20 33.85 -3.12
CA GLY A 426 -6.48 34.55 -2.93
C GLY A 426 -7.65 33.61 -2.63
N CYS A 427 -8.80 34.16 -2.26
CA CYS A 427 -10.05 33.42 -2.09
C CYS A 427 -10.74 33.18 -3.45
N GLY A 428 -11.52 32.11 -3.54
CA GLY A 428 -12.44 31.86 -4.64
C GLY A 428 -11.87 31.04 -5.82
N GLU A 429 -10.60 30.69 -5.83
CA GLU A 429 -9.98 29.90 -6.91
C GLU A 429 -9.61 28.50 -6.41
N TYR A 430 -10.29 27.49 -6.95
CA TYR A 430 -10.15 26.11 -6.51
C TYR A 430 -10.34 25.15 -7.68
N LEU A 431 -9.60 24.05 -7.66
CA LEU A 431 -9.92 22.83 -8.39
C LEU A 431 -10.53 21.84 -7.41
N VAL A 432 -11.74 21.38 -7.69
CA VAL A 432 -12.55 20.60 -6.74
C VAL A 432 -13.05 19.33 -7.39
N TRP A 433 -12.94 18.19 -6.67
CA TRP A 433 -13.48 16.91 -7.08
C TRP A 433 -14.58 16.46 -6.13
N PHE A 434 -15.55 15.72 -6.66
CA PHE A 434 -16.74 15.30 -5.96
C PHE A 434 -16.90 13.79 -5.97
N ARG A 435 -17.39 13.26 -4.85
CA ARG A 435 -17.87 11.89 -4.73
C ARG A 435 -19.29 11.86 -4.20
N PRO A 436 -20.17 11.02 -4.76
CA PRO A 436 -21.53 10.83 -4.26
C PRO A 436 -21.53 10.12 -2.91
N GLU A 437 -22.67 10.14 -2.25
CA GLU A 437 -22.94 9.32 -1.09
C GLU A 437 -22.72 7.84 -1.44
N ARG A 438 -22.02 7.12 -0.55
CA ARG A 438 -21.98 5.66 -0.54
C ARG A 438 -22.58 5.19 0.77
N VAL A 439 -23.81 4.70 0.72
CA VAL A 439 -24.46 4.09 1.88
C VAL A 439 -23.63 2.87 2.29
N ARG A 440 -23.13 2.87 3.51
CA ARG A 440 -22.38 1.76 4.11
C ARG A 440 -23.15 1.22 5.30
N THR A 441 -23.23 -0.09 5.39
CA THR A 441 -23.74 -0.76 6.58
C THR A 441 -22.59 -0.93 7.55
N LEU A 442 -22.59 -0.16 8.64
CA LEU A 442 -21.73 -0.43 9.78
C LEU A 442 -22.42 -1.50 10.63
N ILE A 443 -21.74 -2.60 10.82
CA ILE A 443 -22.11 -3.55 11.85
C ILE A 443 -21.40 -3.10 13.12
N LEU A 444 -22.14 -2.46 13.97
CA LEU A 444 -21.76 -2.28 15.35
C LEU A 444 -21.97 -3.65 16.02
N GLY A 445 -20.95 -4.53 15.94
CA GLY A 445 -20.95 -5.71 16.77
C GLY A 445 -21.23 -5.26 18.21
N ALA A 446 -22.05 -6.00 18.94
CA ALA A 446 -22.33 -5.70 20.32
C ALA A 446 -21.00 -5.48 21.05
N SER A 447 -20.67 -4.23 21.32
CA SER A 447 -19.46 -3.89 22.04
C SER A 447 -19.61 -4.53 23.41
N PRO A 448 -18.69 -5.38 23.85
CA PRO A 448 -18.72 -5.90 25.24
C PRO A 448 -18.65 -4.77 26.27
N LEU A 449 -18.29 -3.55 25.83
CA LEU A 449 -18.27 -2.33 26.64
C LEU A 449 -19.65 -1.70 26.87
N LEU A 450 -20.68 -2.11 26.13
CA LEU A 450 -22.06 -1.65 26.37
C LEU A 450 -22.83 -2.56 27.38
N CYS A 451 -22.26 -3.68 27.80
CA CYS A 451 -22.80 -4.57 28.83
C CYS A 451 -22.18 -4.33 30.21
N ALA A 452 -21.83 -3.09 30.56
CA ALA A 452 -21.26 -2.73 31.86
C ALA A 452 -22.30 -2.75 33.00
N ASP A 453 -23.57 -2.92 32.70
CA ASP A 453 -24.60 -3.17 33.72
C ASP A 453 -24.92 -4.66 33.75
N GLY A 454 -24.54 -5.30 34.87
CA GLY A 454 -24.53 -6.73 35.13
C GLY A 454 -25.87 -7.48 35.05
N ALA A 455 -26.64 -7.31 33.99
CA ALA A 455 -27.88 -8.01 33.71
C ALA A 455 -27.67 -9.09 32.62
N GLU A 456 -27.59 -10.32 33.11
CA GLU A 456 -27.88 -11.60 32.43
C GLU A 456 -27.35 -11.79 30.99
N LEU A 457 -26.16 -12.35 30.89
CA LEU A 457 -25.53 -12.90 29.71
C LEU A 457 -26.21 -14.16 29.11
N ASN A 458 -27.47 -14.47 29.50
CA ASN A 458 -28.13 -15.75 29.19
C ASN A 458 -29.20 -15.69 28.11
N ARG A 459 -29.31 -14.59 27.34
CA ARG A 459 -30.15 -14.60 26.12
C ARG A 459 -29.26 -14.27 24.94
N ALA A 460 -28.96 -15.28 24.14
CA ALA A 460 -28.46 -15.10 22.79
C ALA A 460 -29.46 -14.23 22.01
N PRO A 461 -29.19 -12.95 21.76
CA PRO A 461 -29.81 -12.30 20.64
C PRO A 461 -29.05 -12.86 19.40
N ALA A 462 -29.80 -13.45 18.49
CA ALA A 462 -29.32 -13.62 17.13
C ALA A 462 -28.47 -12.39 16.77
N LEU A 463 -27.40 -12.60 16.01
CA LEU A 463 -26.46 -11.63 15.45
C LEU A 463 -27.15 -10.47 14.68
N ALA A 464 -28.11 -9.82 15.29
CA ALA A 464 -28.56 -8.50 14.96
C ALA A 464 -27.61 -7.51 15.66
N GLY A 465 -26.34 -7.54 15.29
CA GLY A 465 -25.48 -6.38 15.47
C GLY A 465 -26.28 -5.23 14.87
N GLU A 466 -26.49 -4.16 15.62
CA GLU A 466 -27.27 -3.02 15.17
C GLU A 466 -26.67 -2.57 13.83
N GLN A 467 -27.33 -2.97 12.74
CA GLN A 467 -26.94 -2.58 11.40
C GLN A 467 -27.28 -1.09 11.29
N ARG A 468 -26.30 -0.25 11.35
CA ARG A 468 -26.48 1.18 11.19
C ARG A 468 -26.05 1.58 9.79
N GLU A 469 -27.01 1.96 8.98
CA GLU A 469 -26.70 2.60 7.71
C GLU A 469 -26.07 3.97 7.98
N VAL A 470 -24.83 4.13 7.56
CA VAL A 470 -24.17 5.43 7.54
C VAL A 470 -24.48 6.08 6.20
N ARG A 471 -25.30 7.14 6.29
CA ARG A 471 -25.70 7.99 5.18
C ARG A 471 -24.95 9.32 5.20
N GLY A 472 -24.92 10.04 4.09
CA GLY A 472 -24.26 11.35 3.95
C GLY A 472 -22.74 11.28 3.95
N ARG A 473 -22.16 10.12 3.61
CA ARG A 473 -20.71 9.93 3.48
C ARG A 473 -20.34 9.35 2.12
N ALA A 474 -19.27 9.84 1.57
CA ALA A 474 -18.57 9.23 0.44
C ALA A 474 -17.47 8.28 0.91
N VAL A 475 -16.85 7.58 -0.04
CA VAL A 475 -15.59 6.87 0.20
C VAL A 475 -14.53 7.90 0.63
N PRO A 476 -13.81 7.68 1.75
CA PRO A 476 -12.74 8.59 2.17
C PRO A 476 -11.68 8.74 1.07
N TRP A 477 -11.07 9.93 1.03
CA TRP A 477 -9.91 10.18 0.19
C TRP A 477 -8.68 9.58 0.87
N ASN A 478 -7.92 8.78 0.14
CA ASN A 478 -6.67 8.22 0.66
C ASN A 478 -5.49 9.17 0.46
N SER A 479 -4.36 8.88 1.12
CA SER A 479 -3.14 9.70 1.04
C SER A 479 -2.59 9.81 -0.39
N GLY A 480 -2.65 8.74 -1.18
CA GLY A 480 -2.25 8.77 -2.59
C GLY A 480 -3.12 9.71 -3.43
N GLN A 481 -4.45 9.67 -3.24
CA GLN A 481 -5.37 10.56 -3.95
C GLN A 481 -5.19 12.03 -3.55
N THR A 482 -4.94 12.31 -2.28
CA THR A 482 -4.64 13.68 -1.83
C THR A 482 -3.30 14.18 -2.39
N ALA A 483 -2.30 13.30 -2.51
CA ALA A 483 -1.02 13.63 -3.16
C ALA A 483 -1.19 13.93 -4.65
N ILE A 484 -1.96 13.11 -5.38
CA ILE A 484 -2.29 13.34 -6.80
C ILE A 484 -3.05 14.65 -6.97
N ALA A 485 -4.05 14.94 -6.13
CA ALA A 485 -4.79 16.20 -6.18
C ALA A 485 -3.87 17.41 -5.96
N ARG A 486 -2.93 17.30 -5.02
CA ARG A 486 -1.91 18.33 -4.78
C ARG A 486 -1.05 18.56 -6.02
N LEU A 487 -0.50 17.50 -6.62
CA LEU A 487 0.31 17.60 -7.84
C LEU A 487 -0.47 18.24 -9.00
N LEU A 488 -1.72 17.84 -9.19
CA LEU A 488 -2.61 18.45 -10.18
C LEU A 488 -2.81 19.94 -9.91
N GLY A 489 -3.06 20.30 -8.65
CA GLY A 489 -3.22 21.71 -8.25
C GLY A 489 -1.95 22.53 -8.46
N GLU A 490 -0.78 21.98 -8.11
CA GLU A 490 0.51 22.61 -8.33
C GLU A 490 0.76 22.82 -9.83
N SER A 491 0.57 21.77 -10.66
CA SER A 491 0.72 21.86 -12.11
C SER A 491 -0.23 22.89 -12.75
N VAL A 492 -1.52 22.88 -12.35
CA VAL A 492 -2.49 23.89 -12.82
C VAL A 492 -2.10 25.30 -12.36
N THR A 493 -1.64 25.42 -11.11
CA THR A 493 -1.20 26.70 -10.56
C THR A 493 0.02 27.25 -11.32
N ASP A 494 0.99 26.39 -11.60
CA ASP A 494 2.20 26.79 -12.35
C ASP A 494 1.85 27.26 -13.76
N VAL A 495 1.03 26.52 -14.49
CA VAL A 495 0.54 26.91 -15.81
C VAL A 495 -0.26 28.24 -15.74
N LEU A 496 -1.13 28.35 -14.74
CA LEU A 496 -1.92 29.58 -14.52
C LEU A 496 -1.03 30.79 -14.21
N GLN A 497 -0.01 30.61 -13.36
CA GLN A 497 0.93 31.67 -13.04
C GLN A 497 1.78 32.06 -14.26
N GLN A 498 2.27 31.08 -15.02
CA GLN A 498 3.00 31.34 -16.27
C GLN A 498 2.09 32.10 -17.26
N PHE A 499 0.87 31.64 -17.45
CA PHE A 499 -0.09 32.29 -18.33
C PHE A 499 -0.42 33.73 -17.87
N ARG A 500 -0.68 33.93 -16.57
CA ARG A 500 -0.94 35.27 -16.02
C ARG A 500 0.29 36.17 -16.13
N SER A 501 1.49 35.60 -15.87
CA SER A 501 2.75 36.33 -16.01
C SER A 501 2.97 36.80 -17.45
N VAL A 502 2.75 35.88 -18.40
CA VAL A 502 2.89 36.21 -19.84
C VAL A 502 1.89 37.25 -20.29
N ARG A 503 0.59 37.13 -19.92
CA ARG A 503 -0.42 38.17 -20.22
C ARG A 503 -0.02 39.54 -19.66
N LEU A 504 0.49 39.54 -18.42
CA LEU A 504 0.95 40.76 -17.78
C LEU A 504 2.14 41.38 -18.51
N LEU A 505 3.11 40.53 -18.90
CA LEU A 505 4.29 40.93 -19.63
C LEU A 505 3.99 41.55 -20.99
N ILE A 506 3.07 40.96 -21.73
CA ILE A 506 2.69 41.46 -23.06
C ILE A 506 1.88 42.77 -22.91
N ALA A 507 1.01 42.86 -21.90
CA ALA A 507 0.27 44.09 -21.59
C ALA A 507 1.18 45.23 -21.11
N GLN A 508 2.28 44.87 -20.39
CA GLN A 508 3.22 45.85 -19.85
C GLN A 508 4.45 46.10 -20.74
N ALA A 509 4.65 45.29 -21.82
CA ALA A 509 5.71 45.53 -22.81
C ALA A 509 5.57 46.92 -23.49
N GLN A 510 4.41 47.53 -23.36
CA GLN A 510 4.17 48.95 -23.77
C GLN A 510 4.65 49.96 -22.73
N LEU A 511 5.06 49.51 -21.54
CA LEU A 511 5.55 50.36 -20.45
C LEU A 511 6.97 49.91 -20.05
N ALA A 512 7.95 50.79 -20.25
CA ALA A 512 9.38 50.53 -20.04
C ALA A 512 9.77 49.98 -18.65
N GLU A 513 8.90 50.06 -17.66
CA GLU A 513 9.10 49.65 -16.29
C GLU A 513 8.96 48.14 -16.05
N ALA A 514 8.28 47.43 -16.96
CA ALA A 514 8.01 46.00 -16.85
C ALA A 514 9.22 45.12 -17.21
N GLN A 515 10.14 45.63 -18.05
CA GLN A 515 11.31 44.89 -18.51
C GLN A 515 12.24 44.45 -17.36
N ALA A 516 12.31 45.24 -16.29
CA ALA A 516 13.20 44.93 -15.16
C ALA A 516 12.71 43.75 -14.29
N ARG A 517 11.38 43.61 -14.13
CA ARG A 517 10.80 42.57 -13.27
C ARG A 517 10.80 41.18 -13.89
N VAL A 518 10.72 41.09 -15.20
CA VAL A 518 10.62 39.83 -15.94
C VAL A 518 11.96 39.11 -16.06
N ARG A 519 13.07 39.83 -15.96
CA ARG A 519 14.44 39.24 -15.97
C ARG A 519 14.69 38.27 -14.79
N ILE A 520 13.79 38.20 -13.80
CA ILE A 520 13.94 37.37 -12.61
C ILE A 520 13.38 35.94 -12.78
N SER A 521 12.65 35.65 -13.86
CA SER A 521 12.11 34.31 -14.14
C SER A 521 13.22 33.29 -14.42
N ASP A 522 13.17 32.13 -13.74
CA ASP A 522 14.11 31.03 -13.96
C ASP A 522 13.81 30.20 -15.23
N GLN A 523 12.65 30.38 -15.83
CA GLN A 523 12.30 29.68 -17.08
C GLN A 523 12.88 30.40 -18.31
N PRO A 524 13.59 29.72 -19.19
CA PRO A 524 14.10 30.28 -20.43
C PRO A 524 12.94 30.72 -21.36
N MET A 525 12.77 32.02 -21.53
CA MET A 525 11.67 32.60 -22.30
C MET A 525 12.13 33.81 -23.10
N LEU A 526 11.58 33.95 -24.29
CA LEU A 526 11.78 35.05 -25.21
C LEU A 526 10.42 35.61 -25.63
N ILE A 527 10.26 36.94 -25.59
CA ILE A 527 9.11 37.64 -26.14
C ILE A 527 9.61 38.63 -27.19
N THR A 528 8.94 38.63 -28.33
CA THR A 528 9.22 39.56 -29.42
C THR A 528 8.01 40.36 -29.79
N ASP A 529 8.21 41.51 -30.43
CA ASP A 529 7.17 42.24 -31.12
C ASP A 529 6.72 41.50 -32.41
N PRO A 530 5.69 41.95 -33.12
CA PRO A 530 5.24 41.32 -34.37
C PRO A 530 6.32 41.27 -35.43
N GLU A 531 7.30 42.18 -35.43
CA GLU A 531 8.41 42.29 -36.35
C GLU A 531 9.58 41.31 -35.99
N GLY A 532 9.47 40.63 -34.83
CA GLY A 532 10.50 39.67 -34.36
C GLY A 532 11.65 40.34 -33.60
N ARG A 533 11.52 41.61 -33.21
CA ARG A 533 12.51 42.27 -32.37
C ARG A 533 12.32 41.85 -30.94
N LEU A 534 13.42 41.70 -30.25
CA LEU A 534 13.42 41.28 -28.83
C LEU A 534 12.76 42.36 -27.94
N VAL A 535 11.62 42.04 -27.33
CA VAL A 535 10.99 42.87 -26.33
C VAL A 535 11.52 42.45 -24.95
N LEU A 536 11.69 41.16 -24.72
CA LEU A 536 12.12 40.61 -23.47
C LEU A 536 12.82 39.26 -23.65
N ALA A 537 13.91 39.06 -22.90
CA ALA A 537 14.54 37.77 -22.68
C ALA A 537 14.82 37.56 -21.18
N THR A 538 14.64 36.33 -20.69
CA THR A 538 14.98 35.99 -19.31
C THR A 538 16.46 35.66 -19.17
N ARG A 539 17.02 35.82 -17.95
CA ARG A 539 18.41 35.44 -17.67
C ARG A 539 18.67 33.95 -17.86
N SER A 540 17.66 33.11 -17.69
CA SER A 540 17.73 31.68 -17.93
C SER A 540 17.92 31.37 -19.40
N LEU A 541 17.30 32.15 -20.30
CA LEU A 541 17.56 32.06 -21.73
C LEU A 541 18.99 32.47 -22.07
N GLU A 542 19.49 33.55 -21.45
CA GLU A 542 20.88 33.97 -21.62
C GLU A 542 21.88 32.92 -21.11
N ARG A 543 21.53 32.17 -20.06
CA ARG A 543 22.33 31.02 -19.59
C ARG A 543 22.30 29.84 -20.56
N LEU A 544 21.16 29.59 -21.19
CA LEU A 544 20.97 28.49 -22.13
C LEU A 544 21.74 28.73 -23.44
N PHE A 545 21.63 29.93 -24.01
CA PHE A 545 22.24 30.28 -25.29
C PHE A 545 23.58 31.00 -25.20
N GLY A 546 23.90 31.61 -24.06
CA GLY A 546 24.98 32.57 -23.86
C GLY A 546 24.53 34.01 -24.06
N ALA A 547 25.02 34.91 -23.18
CA ALA A 547 24.62 36.33 -23.18
C ALA A 547 24.93 37.00 -24.55
N GLY A 548 23.94 37.73 -25.07
CA GLY A 548 24.09 38.49 -26.34
C GLY A 548 24.03 37.67 -27.63
N ARG A 549 23.83 36.36 -27.59
CA ARG A 549 23.77 35.53 -28.81
C ARG A 549 22.41 35.56 -29.52
N LEU A 550 21.35 35.88 -28.80
CA LEU A 550 19.99 35.96 -29.32
C LEU A 550 19.50 37.39 -29.25
N GLU A 551 19.85 38.22 -30.22
CA GLU A 551 19.45 39.64 -30.28
C GLU A 551 18.17 39.85 -31.10
N SER A 552 17.84 38.91 -31.95
CA SER A 552 16.60 38.89 -32.73
C SER A 552 16.15 37.46 -32.99
N LEU A 553 14.90 37.31 -33.42
CA LEU A 553 14.34 36.03 -33.79
C LEU A 553 15.11 35.35 -34.96
N ASP A 554 15.69 36.16 -35.84
CA ASP A 554 16.42 35.66 -36.97
C ASP A 554 17.79 35.02 -36.61
N ALA A 555 18.26 35.23 -35.37
CA ALA A 555 19.47 34.56 -34.85
C ALA A 555 19.19 33.14 -34.34
N LEU A 556 17.93 32.81 -33.98
CA LEU A 556 17.58 31.52 -33.39
C LEU A 556 17.96 30.28 -34.21
N PRO A 557 17.79 30.27 -35.58
CA PRO A 557 18.20 29.14 -36.40
C PRO A 557 19.71 28.80 -36.33
N GLY A 558 20.56 29.79 -36.03
CA GLY A 558 22.00 29.58 -35.87
C GLY A 558 22.41 28.95 -34.53
N LEU A 559 21.48 28.78 -33.59
CA LEU A 559 21.74 28.31 -32.25
C LEU A 559 21.17 26.92 -31.93
N VAL A 560 20.62 26.26 -32.95
CA VAL A 560 20.00 24.92 -32.83
C VAL A 560 20.64 23.94 -33.86
N SER A 561 20.46 22.64 -33.56
CA SER A 561 21.04 21.57 -34.41
C SER A 561 20.39 21.47 -35.80
N ASP A 562 19.13 21.93 -35.95
CA ASP A 562 18.43 21.95 -37.25
C ASP A 562 17.95 23.36 -37.63
N PRO A 563 18.83 24.14 -38.28
CA PRO A 563 18.50 25.52 -38.70
C PRO A 563 17.42 25.61 -39.78
N ALA A 564 17.24 24.57 -40.56
CA ALA A 564 16.32 24.61 -41.72
C ALA A 564 14.86 24.51 -41.23
N THR A 565 14.57 23.59 -40.40
CA THR A 565 13.25 23.40 -39.78
C THR A 565 12.82 24.61 -38.95
N VAL A 566 13.74 25.20 -38.18
CA VAL A 566 13.46 26.38 -37.38
C VAL A 566 13.16 27.59 -38.26
N ARG A 567 13.88 27.82 -39.36
CA ARG A 567 13.60 28.92 -40.30
C ARG A 567 12.22 28.80 -40.96
N ALA A 568 11.86 27.61 -41.40
CA ALA A 568 10.55 27.37 -42.00
C ALA A 568 9.41 27.60 -40.98
N ALA A 569 9.56 27.13 -39.72
CA ALA A 569 8.60 27.31 -38.69
C ALA A 569 8.45 28.78 -38.25
N LEU A 570 9.53 29.53 -38.15
CA LEU A 570 9.50 30.97 -37.87
C LEU A 570 8.80 31.79 -38.97
N ALA A 571 8.94 31.40 -40.23
CA ALA A 571 8.21 32.00 -41.34
C ALA A 571 6.70 31.74 -41.21
N ALA A 572 6.29 30.49 -40.98
CA ALA A 572 4.87 30.12 -40.74
C ALA A 572 4.26 30.83 -39.53
N LEU A 573 5.04 30.99 -38.46
CA LEU A 573 4.61 31.71 -37.26
C LEU A 573 4.36 33.21 -37.53
N ARG A 574 5.23 33.83 -38.37
CA ARG A 574 5.09 35.28 -38.70
C ARG A 574 4.00 35.53 -39.74
N ASP A 575 3.92 34.72 -40.79
CA ASP A 575 3.06 34.93 -41.93
C ASP A 575 1.64 34.42 -41.71
N ASP A 576 1.50 33.23 -41.08
CA ASP A 576 0.24 32.51 -40.91
C ASP A 576 -0.22 32.44 -39.43
N TYR A 577 0.56 32.99 -38.49
CA TYR A 577 0.32 32.95 -37.05
C TYR A 577 0.10 31.55 -36.51
N GLN A 578 0.74 30.54 -37.12
CA GLN A 578 0.64 29.16 -36.68
C GLN A 578 1.57 28.90 -35.49
N PRO A 579 1.03 28.44 -34.36
CA PRO A 579 1.86 28.05 -33.23
C PRO A 579 2.76 26.88 -33.63
N TRP A 580 3.96 26.87 -33.10
CA TRP A 580 4.93 25.84 -33.38
C TRP A 580 5.56 25.31 -32.12
N HIS A 581 5.71 23.99 -32.04
CA HIS A 581 6.45 23.32 -31.00
C HIS A 581 7.32 22.21 -31.59
N ALA A 582 8.51 22.04 -31.05
CA ALA A 582 9.40 20.96 -31.41
C ALA A 582 10.44 20.68 -30.34
N GLU A 583 10.81 19.44 -30.22
CA GLU A 583 12.03 19.10 -29.50
C GLU A 583 13.25 19.44 -30.34
N LEU A 584 14.14 20.22 -29.77
CA LEU A 584 15.35 20.70 -30.43
C LEU A 584 16.56 20.47 -29.55
N GLU A 585 17.71 20.28 -30.11
CA GLU A 585 18.98 20.40 -29.44
C GLU A 585 19.52 21.82 -29.59
N VAL A 586 19.63 22.50 -28.45
CA VAL A 586 20.23 23.84 -28.41
C VAL A 586 21.71 23.72 -28.15
N CYS A 587 22.49 24.48 -28.88
CA CYS A 587 23.93 24.58 -28.72
C CYS A 587 24.27 25.74 -27.78
N GLY A 588 24.59 25.43 -26.51
CA GLY A 588 25.02 26.40 -25.52
C GLY A 588 26.34 27.09 -25.87
N ALA A 589 26.70 28.14 -25.14
CA ALA A 589 27.97 28.87 -25.33
C ALA A 589 29.21 28.00 -25.02
N ASP A 590 29.03 27.00 -24.17
CA ASP A 590 30.02 26.00 -23.75
C ASP A 590 30.14 24.81 -24.72
N GLY A 591 29.42 24.86 -25.85
CA GLY A 591 29.34 23.77 -26.84
C GLY A 591 28.51 22.55 -26.35
N ARG A 592 27.91 22.61 -25.20
CA ARG A 592 27.05 21.56 -24.72
C ARG A 592 25.72 21.59 -25.44
N LYS A 593 25.28 20.42 -25.87
CA LYS A 593 23.96 20.23 -26.47
C LYS A 593 22.96 19.90 -25.39
N THR A 594 21.93 20.73 -25.26
CA THR A 594 20.85 20.54 -24.32
C THR A 594 19.56 20.24 -25.06
N PRO A 595 18.91 19.11 -24.86
CA PRO A 595 17.60 18.82 -25.43
C PRO A 595 16.58 19.73 -24.81
N VAL A 596 15.86 20.48 -25.63
CA VAL A 596 14.82 21.41 -25.17
C VAL A 596 13.54 21.19 -25.96
N LEU A 597 12.41 21.34 -25.32
CA LEU A 597 11.14 21.54 -25.98
C LEU A 597 11.00 23.05 -26.22
N LEU A 598 11.10 23.47 -27.47
CA LEU A 598 10.78 24.82 -27.87
C LEU A 598 9.32 24.88 -28.24
N ARG A 599 8.67 25.92 -27.74
CA ARG A 599 7.33 26.30 -28.06
C ARG A 599 7.28 27.77 -28.44
N ALA A 600 6.67 28.06 -29.59
CA ALA A 600 6.53 29.39 -30.15
C ALA A 600 5.05 29.68 -30.41
N ASP A 601 4.51 30.67 -29.76
CA ASP A 601 3.09 31.02 -29.83
C ASP A 601 2.90 32.48 -30.24
N PRO A 602 1.91 32.80 -31.13
CA PRO A 602 1.48 34.15 -31.35
C PRO A 602 0.61 34.61 -30.19
N VAL A 603 0.79 35.85 -29.78
CA VAL A 603 0.02 36.49 -28.70
C VAL A 603 -0.88 37.55 -29.27
N PHE A 604 -2.18 37.41 -29.00
CA PHE A 604 -3.20 38.29 -29.56
C PHE A 604 -3.77 39.27 -28.50
N SER A 605 -4.00 40.50 -28.87
CA SER A 605 -4.75 41.48 -28.06
C SER A 605 -6.26 41.40 -28.25
N ALA A 606 -6.67 40.92 -29.43
CA ALA A 606 -8.05 40.69 -29.84
C ALA A 606 -8.03 39.72 -31.04
N PRO A 607 -9.13 39.07 -31.44
CA PRO A 607 -9.19 38.25 -32.63
C PRO A 607 -8.58 38.96 -33.85
N GLY A 608 -7.53 38.39 -34.43
CA GLY A 608 -6.81 38.90 -35.61
C GLY A 608 -5.80 40.03 -35.33
N ARG A 609 -5.54 40.43 -34.09
CA ARG A 609 -4.54 41.45 -33.75
C ARG A 609 -3.41 40.87 -32.90
N VAL A 610 -2.30 40.54 -33.57
CA VAL A 610 -1.09 40.00 -32.92
C VAL A 610 -0.37 41.12 -32.16
N LEU A 611 0.00 40.88 -30.92
CA LEU A 611 0.85 41.75 -30.08
C LEU A 611 2.34 41.39 -30.21
N GLY A 612 2.65 40.16 -30.58
CA GLY A 612 3.98 39.65 -30.67
C GLY A 612 4.04 38.12 -30.60
N PHE A 613 5.20 37.60 -30.43
CA PHE A 613 5.43 36.13 -30.31
C PHE A 613 6.13 35.79 -29.01
N MET A 614 5.73 34.68 -28.42
CA MET A 614 6.32 34.15 -27.20
C MET A 614 6.99 32.82 -27.51
N PHE A 615 8.20 32.66 -27.00
CA PHE A 615 9.00 31.44 -27.12
C PHE A 615 9.32 30.94 -25.73
N LEU A 616 9.00 29.67 -25.46
CA LEU A 616 9.31 28.97 -24.23
C LEU A 616 10.27 27.83 -24.53
N PHE A 617 11.28 27.66 -23.69
CA PHE A 617 12.26 26.59 -23.79
C PHE A 617 12.19 25.79 -22.51
N THR A 618 11.91 24.51 -22.62
CA THR A 618 11.88 23.58 -21.47
C THR A 618 13.02 22.61 -21.61
N ASP A 619 13.88 22.52 -20.62
CA ASP A 619 14.94 21.52 -20.58
C ASP A 619 14.35 20.13 -20.36
N LEU A 620 14.58 19.24 -21.31
CA LEU A 620 14.11 17.86 -21.31
C LEU A 620 15.14 16.88 -20.75
N THR A 621 16.28 17.36 -20.25
CA THR A 621 17.38 16.49 -19.81
C THR A 621 16.92 15.49 -18.75
N GLY A 622 16.18 15.95 -17.74
CA GLY A 622 15.65 15.08 -16.68
C GLY A 622 14.56 14.12 -17.19
N ILE A 623 13.70 14.63 -18.08
CA ILE A 623 12.58 13.84 -18.63
C ILE A 623 13.11 12.71 -19.53
N LYS A 624 14.10 13.01 -20.40
CA LYS A 624 14.71 12.00 -21.26
C LYS A 624 15.51 10.96 -20.47
N ALA A 625 16.17 11.37 -19.41
CA ALA A 625 16.84 10.44 -18.50
C ALA A 625 15.85 9.47 -17.82
N ALA A 626 14.69 9.97 -17.40
CA ALA A 626 13.63 9.15 -16.81
C ALA A 626 12.97 8.22 -17.86
N GLU A 627 12.75 8.70 -19.09
CA GLU A 627 12.23 7.89 -20.20
C GLU A 627 13.20 6.78 -20.59
N ASP A 628 14.50 7.07 -20.65
CA ASP A 628 15.54 6.08 -20.93
C ASP A 628 15.66 5.03 -19.81
N ALA A 629 15.50 5.43 -18.55
CA ALA A 629 15.44 4.52 -17.42
C ALA A 629 14.22 3.59 -17.52
N ARG A 630 13.05 4.14 -17.89
CA ARG A 630 11.81 3.39 -18.09
C ARG A 630 11.92 2.39 -19.26
N GLN A 631 12.50 2.80 -20.40
CA GLN A 631 12.71 1.91 -21.54
C GLN A 631 13.65 0.75 -21.19
N ARG A 632 14.73 1.03 -20.44
CA ARG A 632 15.64 0.00 -19.93
C ARG A 632 14.92 -0.98 -18.99
N LEU A 633 14.02 -0.49 -18.14
CA LEU A 633 13.18 -1.30 -17.26
C LEU A 633 12.23 -2.21 -18.05
N HIS A 634 11.48 -1.64 -19.01
CA HIS A 634 10.57 -2.41 -19.87
C HIS A 634 11.32 -3.47 -20.70
N ALA A 635 12.48 -3.13 -21.24
CA ALA A 635 13.34 -4.08 -21.95
C ALA A 635 13.85 -5.19 -21.02
N GLY A 636 14.18 -4.85 -19.77
CA GLY A 636 14.60 -5.81 -18.74
C GLY A 636 13.48 -6.77 -18.33
N ILE A 637 12.25 -6.26 -18.19
CA ILE A 637 11.05 -7.06 -17.88
C ILE A 637 10.72 -7.98 -19.06
N ALA A 638 10.69 -7.46 -20.29
CA ALA A 638 10.41 -8.26 -21.49
C ALA A 638 11.46 -9.36 -21.73
N ALA A 639 12.75 -9.06 -21.52
CA ALA A 639 13.82 -10.04 -21.63
C ALA A 639 13.75 -11.15 -20.56
N ARG A 640 13.19 -10.86 -19.37
CA ARG A 640 12.96 -11.85 -18.31
C ARG A 640 11.70 -12.68 -18.56
N GLN A 641 10.62 -12.08 -19.06
CA GLN A 641 9.39 -12.81 -19.43
C GLN A 641 9.66 -13.83 -20.53
N HIS A 642 10.53 -13.56 -21.48
CA HIS A 642 10.93 -14.55 -22.51
C HIS A 642 11.82 -15.68 -21.95
N ARG A 643 12.52 -15.47 -20.83
CA ARG A 643 13.30 -16.53 -20.17
C ARG A 643 12.45 -17.48 -19.31
N THR A 644 11.32 -17.00 -18.78
CA THR A 644 10.38 -17.80 -17.97
C THR A 644 9.46 -18.70 -18.81
N SER A 645 9.44 -18.52 -20.13
CA SER A 645 8.60 -19.33 -21.04
C SER A 645 9.27 -20.62 -21.54
N ALA A 646 10.49 -20.91 -21.13
CA ALA A 646 11.14 -22.17 -21.47
C ALA A 646 10.74 -23.27 -20.47
N PRO A 647 10.41 -24.49 -20.91
CA PRO A 647 10.06 -25.56 -20.00
C PRO A 647 11.29 -25.94 -19.16
N LEU A 648 11.21 -25.64 -17.88
CA LEU A 648 12.25 -25.94 -16.90
C LEU A 648 12.13 -27.41 -16.45
N CYS A 649 13.03 -28.22 -16.89
CA CYS A 649 13.34 -29.53 -16.29
C CYS A 649 14.39 -29.32 -15.22
N GLY A 650 13.98 -29.15 -13.98
CA GLY A 650 14.87 -29.05 -12.82
C GLY A 650 14.07 -29.02 -11.53
N GLY A 651 14.60 -29.64 -10.47
CA GLY A 651 13.87 -29.95 -9.25
C GLY A 651 13.11 -28.77 -8.63
N ASP A 652 12.04 -29.09 -7.96
CA ASP A 652 11.03 -28.14 -7.42
C ASP A 652 11.63 -26.96 -6.63
N GLY A 653 12.74 -27.16 -5.94
CA GLY A 653 13.39 -26.09 -5.15
C GLY A 653 14.06 -24.98 -5.97
N GLU A 654 14.54 -25.26 -7.18
CA GLU A 654 15.12 -24.27 -8.07
C GLU A 654 14.04 -23.40 -8.73
N ARG A 655 12.90 -24.01 -9.09
CA ARG A 655 11.73 -23.29 -9.63
C ARG A 655 11.20 -22.26 -8.66
N TYR A 656 11.12 -22.58 -7.38
CA TYR A 656 10.66 -21.64 -6.36
C TYR A 656 11.65 -20.48 -6.18
N ARG A 657 12.95 -20.75 -6.18
CA ARG A 657 13.97 -19.70 -6.11
C ARG A 657 13.90 -18.74 -7.29
N GLU A 658 13.73 -19.27 -8.50
CA GLU A 658 13.64 -18.45 -9.71
C GLU A 658 12.34 -17.60 -9.73
N LEU A 659 11.20 -18.19 -9.32
CA LEU A 659 9.94 -17.48 -9.25
C LEU A 659 9.98 -16.35 -8.21
N PHE A 660 10.55 -16.61 -7.03
CA PHE A 660 10.72 -15.60 -5.99
C PHE A 660 11.79 -14.57 -6.37
N ALA A 661 12.87 -14.96 -7.02
CA ALA A 661 13.84 -14.01 -7.54
C ALA A 661 13.23 -13.08 -8.59
N ALA A 662 12.28 -13.56 -9.40
CA ALA A 662 11.53 -12.74 -10.36
C ALA A 662 10.57 -11.77 -9.65
N ILE A 663 9.83 -12.23 -8.61
CA ILE A 663 8.93 -11.39 -7.80
C ILE A 663 9.72 -10.30 -7.08
N ILE A 664 10.82 -10.68 -6.42
CA ILE A 664 11.71 -9.78 -5.71
C ILE A 664 12.35 -8.78 -6.69
N GLY A 665 12.80 -9.25 -7.86
CA GLY A 665 13.36 -8.41 -8.91
C GLY A 665 12.36 -7.37 -9.41
N ASN A 666 11.11 -7.77 -9.63
CA ASN A 666 10.05 -6.85 -10.07
C ASN A 666 9.63 -5.85 -8.98
N ALA A 667 9.62 -6.27 -7.71
CA ALA A 667 9.34 -5.39 -6.58
C ALA A 667 10.47 -4.35 -6.38
N ARG A 668 11.74 -4.78 -6.52
CA ARG A 668 12.89 -3.88 -6.43
C ARG A 668 12.94 -2.88 -7.57
N LEU A 669 12.64 -3.32 -8.79
CA LEU A 669 12.55 -2.44 -9.96
C LEU A 669 11.42 -1.41 -9.82
N ALA A 670 10.25 -1.83 -9.30
CA ALA A 670 9.15 -0.90 -9.01
C ALA A 670 9.52 0.11 -7.91
N ALA A 671 10.31 -0.30 -6.91
CA ALA A 671 10.80 0.58 -5.86
C ALA A 671 11.88 1.58 -6.36
N GLU A 672 12.78 1.14 -7.26
CA GLU A 672 13.78 2.00 -7.89
C GLU A 672 13.11 3.03 -8.82
N GLU A 673 12.02 2.66 -9.51
CA GLU A 673 11.23 3.56 -10.37
C GLU A 673 10.45 4.61 -9.57
N VAL A 674 9.99 4.25 -8.36
CA VAL A 674 9.37 5.20 -7.42
C VAL A 674 10.38 6.19 -6.85
N ALA A 675 11.63 5.78 -6.69
CA ALA A 675 12.68 6.64 -6.13
C ALA A 675 13.09 7.80 -7.06
N ASP A 676 12.94 7.63 -8.37
CA ASP A 676 13.33 8.63 -9.36
C ASP A 676 12.31 9.78 -9.54
N GLY A 677 11.11 9.69 -8.94
CA GLY A 677 10.03 10.66 -9.13
C GLY A 677 9.29 11.15 -7.89
N VAL A 678 9.61 10.71 -6.67
CA VAL A 678 8.85 10.97 -5.45
C VAL A 678 9.70 11.67 -4.38
N ASP A 679 9.02 12.43 -3.53
CA ASP A 679 9.50 13.14 -2.35
C ASP A 679 10.67 12.41 -1.66
N LEU A 680 11.86 12.95 -1.83
CA LEU A 680 13.15 12.38 -1.38
C LEU A 680 13.19 12.05 0.14
N GLU A 681 12.32 12.67 0.95
CA GLU A 681 12.26 12.39 2.39
C GLU A 681 11.53 11.08 2.74
N ARG A 682 10.67 10.57 1.84
CA ARG A 682 9.91 9.32 2.06
C ARG A 682 10.54 8.08 1.43
N VAL A 683 11.42 8.28 0.48
CA VAL A 683 12.11 7.21 -0.24
C VAL A 683 12.84 6.22 0.70
N PRO A 684 13.60 6.65 1.73
CA PRO A 684 14.29 5.73 2.62
C PRO A 684 13.33 4.78 3.35
N ALA A 685 12.19 5.26 3.84
CA ALA A 685 11.23 4.45 4.58
C ALA A 685 10.53 3.41 3.70
N VAL A 686 10.30 3.73 2.41
CA VAL A 686 9.74 2.79 1.43
C VAL A 686 10.78 1.72 1.08
N PHE A 687 12.05 2.11 0.87
CA PHE A 687 13.14 1.17 0.62
C PHE A 687 13.40 0.24 1.80
N GLU A 688 13.44 0.76 3.03
CA GLU A 688 13.59 -0.08 4.23
C GLU A 688 12.44 -1.08 4.37
N GLY A 689 11.20 -0.67 4.09
CA GLY A 689 10.04 -1.56 4.08
C GLY A 689 10.13 -2.66 3.02
N PHE A 690 10.61 -2.33 1.81
CA PHE A 690 10.84 -3.29 0.73
C PHE A 690 11.99 -4.24 1.04
N GLU A 691 13.13 -3.75 1.49
CA GLU A 691 14.26 -4.59 1.89
C GLU A 691 13.87 -5.55 3.03
N HIS A 692 13.07 -5.07 3.98
CA HIS A 692 12.58 -5.92 5.07
C HIS A 692 11.62 -7.01 4.56
N SER A 693 10.69 -6.69 3.67
CA SER A 693 9.76 -7.66 3.07
C SER A 693 10.50 -8.69 2.21
N VAL A 694 11.45 -8.25 1.40
CA VAL A 694 12.30 -9.12 0.57
C VAL A 694 13.13 -10.07 1.44
N SER A 695 13.81 -9.54 2.46
CA SER A 695 14.62 -10.32 3.39
C SER A 695 13.76 -11.34 4.15
N HIS A 696 12.57 -10.95 4.59
CA HIS A 696 11.63 -11.82 5.30
C HIS A 696 11.14 -12.97 4.39
N THR A 697 10.74 -12.65 3.15
CA THR A 697 10.29 -13.66 2.17
C THR A 697 11.39 -14.66 1.82
N THR A 698 12.62 -14.17 1.61
CA THR A 698 13.78 -15.03 1.34
C THR A 698 14.04 -15.97 2.51
N THR A 699 14.02 -15.45 3.73
CA THR A 699 14.24 -16.23 4.95
C THR A 699 13.14 -17.29 5.16
N LEU A 700 11.89 -16.95 4.89
CA LEU A 700 10.76 -17.89 4.93
C LEU A 700 10.94 -19.02 3.93
N LEU A 701 11.28 -18.67 2.68
CA LEU A 701 11.49 -19.66 1.62
C LEU A 701 12.64 -20.61 1.95
N GLU A 702 13.80 -20.07 2.38
CA GLU A 702 14.96 -20.91 2.74
C GLU A 702 14.62 -21.88 3.86
N ARG A 703 13.90 -21.42 4.88
CA ARG A 703 13.48 -22.28 6.00
C ARG A 703 12.44 -23.31 5.59
N LEU A 704 11.52 -22.95 4.71
CA LEU A 704 10.50 -23.85 4.19
C LEU A 704 11.13 -24.94 3.29
N LEU A 705 12.07 -24.57 2.43
CA LEU A 705 12.83 -25.50 1.59
C LEU A 705 13.72 -26.43 2.44
N TRP A 706 14.36 -25.89 3.47
CA TRP A 706 15.16 -26.69 4.39
C TRP A 706 14.29 -27.66 5.20
N TYR A 707 13.12 -27.23 5.66
CA TYR A 707 12.14 -28.09 6.32
C TYR A 707 11.62 -29.20 5.39
N ALA A 708 11.31 -28.88 4.14
CA ALA A 708 10.89 -29.85 3.15
C ALA A 708 11.98 -30.87 2.82
N ALA A 709 13.24 -30.42 2.77
CA ALA A 709 14.39 -31.32 2.54
C ALA A 709 14.59 -32.33 3.69
N GLN A 710 14.38 -31.92 4.94
CA GLN A 710 14.46 -32.81 6.09
C GLN A 710 13.42 -33.94 6.05
N ARG A 711 12.27 -33.72 5.41
CA ARG A 711 11.25 -34.76 5.22
C ARG A 711 11.69 -35.83 4.24
N GLN A 712 12.36 -35.44 3.15
CA GLN A 712 12.87 -36.43 2.18
C GLN A 712 13.95 -37.32 2.76
N ASP A 713 14.80 -36.76 3.64
CA ASP A 713 15.83 -37.54 4.33
C ASP A 713 15.24 -38.49 5.41
N GLY A 714 14.07 -38.17 5.97
CA GLY A 714 13.36 -39.02 6.94
C GLY A 714 12.66 -40.20 6.28
N GLU A 715 12.10 -40.01 5.09
CA GLU A 715 11.42 -41.09 4.34
C GLU A 715 12.43 -42.10 3.72
N GLY A 716 13.63 -41.65 3.39
CA GLY A 716 14.68 -42.52 2.84
C GLY A 716 15.36 -43.45 3.86
N ARG A 717 15.12 -43.27 5.16
CA ARG A 717 15.71 -44.14 6.22
C ARG A 717 14.79 -45.27 6.67
N ASP A 718 13.49 -45.21 6.38
CA ASP A 718 12.53 -46.26 6.81
C ASP A 718 12.36 -47.41 5.79
N GLU A 719 12.91 -47.33 4.56
CA GLU A 719 12.85 -48.41 3.58
C GLU A 719 14.02 -49.40 3.63
N GLY A 720 14.90 -49.30 4.60
CA GLY A 720 16.19 -50.03 4.65
C GLY A 720 16.29 -51.19 5.61
N ASP A 721 15.26 -51.66 6.30
CA ASP A 721 15.40 -52.82 7.20
C ASP A 721 14.21 -53.80 7.10
N GLY A 722 14.11 -54.45 5.97
CA GLY A 722 13.24 -55.60 5.71
C GLY A 722 14.03 -56.80 5.20
N THR A 723 14.78 -57.43 6.07
CA THR A 723 15.38 -58.73 5.78
C THR A 723 14.31 -59.83 5.67
N PRO A 724 14.29 -60.64 4.62
CA PRO A 724 13.45 -61.81 4.57
C PRO A 724 14.20 -62.97 5.28
N GLY A 725 13.64 -63.41 6.36
CA GLY A 725 14.12 -64.58 7.07
C GLY A 725 13.01 -65.57 7.39
N HIS A 726 12.92 -66.63 6.59
CA HIS A 726 12.17 -67.87 6.73
C HIS A 726 10.64 -67.82 6.72
#